data_7aa1fd495966bd73d4eaba44d2192856
#
_entry.id   7aa1fd495966bd73d4eaba44d2192856
#
_cell.length_a   1.000
_cell.length_b   1.000
_cell.length_c   1.000
_cell.angle_alpha   90.00
_cell.angle_beta   90.00
_cell.angle_gamma   90.00
#
_symmetry.space_group_name_H-M   'P 1'
#
loop_
_entity.id
_entity.type
_entity.pdbx_description
1 polymer ?
#
loop_
_entity_poly.entity_id
_entity_poly.type
_entity_poly.pdbx_seq_one_letter_code
_entity_poly.pdbx_strand_id
1 'polypeptide(L)'
;MSARTEHEKNSRTGGWLSRTAAFFQKSASGNGTAPEDGAADDTRHRIFRWIGVVTIILLLIYYCTHPLLYAVDDRKIFILKSQKTYVVILLCVALLILTLMPVRLNDKWNRILSWCWFAAAPFAVYFSLLYLNAAKFHINFFALNKIALLFTFVFLFLLETLMLIVTGSIRFSTVTMAILIAVIGIANRFVISFRGMALSGADLFSIGTAMSVAGGYTYKIDWYIYMEVVLTFAICLVSLKLHGGRVLNPVIRLAVLLVWCIIGGSYYYVCCKTDFLEEHDIRSTGFTHQLRYKNYDMIFTTLTTCFYLSVDKPDEYSVSKVEEIAEPYVSGGNAPEEETSAATAQKTPNLIVLMNESFADYENIGKGLDLSEDNMPFIHSLTENTIKGYAYASIFGGNTPNSEYEFLTGNTMGFLPESSVGFNLFVRGNLPSIASELKLEGYTTLAMHPYRGTNYRRNIVYPQIGFDTFYTRDDFKNQSYIRNYISDQTLAERIVSEFEKNKETGKPFFSWNVTVQNHGDYFAKNTKNLDMSIHVENPEVDQTRTKIYVNLIRQSDAMFEYLVDTFSKEDEPVVIVMFGDHQANLGDDTYEYLLGKKDEDLTPEERMEKYKIPFVIWANYDIQEETVEKTSLNYLYSILADRLGFPMTGYQKYLLDLSEEIPVLCAQGYWTADGSFYELKDQESPYYDKINEYNILEYNDILGGSSRDLEFLADVLPEAG
;
A
#
# COMPACT_ATOMS: atom_id res chain seq x y z
N MET A 1 17.11 -49.06 -7.52
CA MET A 1 17.70 -48.28 -8.60
C MET A 1 17.05 -46.89 -8.58
N SER A 2 17.27 -46.09 -7.54
CA SER A 2 16.78 -44.69 -7.42
C SER A 2 17.51 -44.04 -6.26
N ALA A 3 18.75 -43.62 -6.42
CA ALA A 3 19.51 -42.84 -5.46
C ALA A 3 20.82 -42.28 -6.07
N ARG A 4 20.81 -41.82 -7.33
CA ARG A 4 22.04 -41.33 -7.97
C ARG A 4 21.89 -40.06 -8.80
N THR A 5 20.77 -39.31 -8.70
CA THR A 5 20.52 -38.14 -9.53
C THR A 5 20.37 -36.79 -8.77
N GLU A 6 20.48 -36.80 -7.43
CA GLU A 6 20.39 -35.55 -6.65
C GLU A 6 21.74 -34.94 -6.21
N HIS A 7 22.86 -35.66 -6.36
CA HIS A 7 24.18 -35.18 -5.91
C HIS A 7 24.94 -34.36 -6.95
N GLU A 8 24.54 -34.33 -8.21
CA GLU A 8 25.26 -33.57 -9.27
C GLU A 8 24.74 -32.14 -9.53
N LYS A 9 23.57 -31.76 -9.00
CA LYS A 9 23.03 -30.38 -9.16
C LYS A 9 23.54 -29.38 -8.10
N ASN A 10 24.02 -29.86 -6.95
CA ASN A 10 24.50 -28.98 -5.87
C ASN A 10 26.00 -28.62 -5.95
N SER A 11 26.76 -29.22 -6.88
CA SER A 11 28.19 -28.92 -7.01
C SER A 11 28.53 -27.75 -7.96
N ARG A 12 27.56 -27.27 -8.77
CA ARG A 12 27.80 -26.17 -9.73
C ARG A 12 27.49 -24.76 -9.18
N THR A 13 26.65 -24.63 -8.17
CA THR A 13 26.31 -23.32 -7.55
C THR A 13 27.29 -22.92 -6.44
N GLY A 14 27.88 -23.88 -5.71
CA GLY A 14 28.91 -23.63 -4.71
C GLY A 14 30.26 -23.13 -5.28
N GLY A 15 30.55 -23.49 -6.52
CA GLY A 15 31.81 -23.08 -7.18
C GLY A 15 31.85 -21.64 -7.67
N TRP A 16 30.73 -21.00 -7.88
CA TRP A 16 30.66 -19.60 -8.35
C TRP A 16 30.80 -18.63 -7.17
N LEU A 17 30.12 -18.87 -6.07
CA LEU A 17 30.21 -18.05 -4.85
C LEU A 17 31.59 -18.19 -4.17
N SER A 18 32.21 -19.37 -4.19
CA SER A 18 33.56 -19.52 -3.64
C SER A 18 34.65 -18.88 -4.52
N ARG A 19 34.45 -18.83 -5.84
CA ARG A 19 35.34 -18.12 -6.76
C ARG A 19 35.20 -16.61 -6.65
N THR A 20 34.02 -16.09 -6.43
CA THR A 20 33.80 -14.65 -6.15
C THR A 20 34.33 -14.25 -4.78
N ALA A 21 34.14 -15.06 -3.74
CA ALA A 21 34.71 -14.81 -2.42
C ALA A 21 36.25 -14.87 -2.43
N ALA A 22 36.86 -15.84 -3.13
CA ALA A 22 38.30 -15.94 -3.32
C ALA A 22 38.87 -14.77 -4.18
N PHE A 23 38.07 -14.26 -5.15
CA PHE A 23 38.41 -13.08 -5.93
C PHE A 23 38.43 -11.82 -5.05
N PHE A 24 37.48 -11.66 -4.13
CA PHE A 24 37.47 -10.54 -3.18
C PHE A 24 38.55 -10.67 -2.08
N GLN A 25 38.84 -11.88 -1.60
CA GLN A 25 39.88 -12.12 -0.61
C GLN A 25 41.28 -11.90 -1.18
N LYS A 26 41.56 -12.24 -2.45
CA LYS A 26 42.85 -12.03 -3.10
C LYS A 26 43.13 -10.56 -3.43
N SER A 27 42.10 -9.70 -3.47
CA SER A 27 42.26 -8.24 -3.61
C SER A 27 42.56 -7.53 -2.27
N ALA A 28 42.43 -8.23 -1.15
CA ALA A 28 42.65 -7.70 0.20
C ALA A 28 44.03 -8.00 0.80
N SER A 29 44.78 -8.99 0.27
CA SER A 29 46.12 -9.35 0.75
C SER A 29 47.21 -8.75 -0.15
N GLY A 30 47.50 -7.48 0.05
CA GLY A 30 48.62 -6.80 -0.60
C GLY A 30 49.84 -6.79 0.30
N ASN A 31 50.66 -7.82 0.21
CA ASN A 31 52.09 -7.73 0.62
C ASN A 31 52.95 -8.56 -0.35
N GLY A 32 53.86 -7.89 -1.01
CA GLY A 32 55.09 -8.50 -1.53
C GLY A 32 55.26 -8.55 -3.05
N THR A 33 56.21 -7.75 -3.56
CA THR A 33 56.97 -7.86 -4.80
C THR A 33 56.27 -7.71 -6.15
N ALA A 34 56.46 -6.55 -6.77
CA ALA A 34 56.26 -6.33 -8.21
C ALA A 34 57.41 -6.97 -9.02
N PRO A 35 57.19 -7.42 -10.27
CA PRO A 35 56.59 -6.68 -11.39
C PRO A 35 55.75 -7.52 -12.38
N GLU A 36 54.60 -8.01 -12.02
CA GLU A 36 53.61 -8.57 -12.98
C GLU A 36 52.24 -7.86 -12.94
N ASP A 37 52.05 -6.88 -12.05
CA ASP A 37 50.77 -6.23 -11.79
C ASP A 37 50.33 -5.21 -12.88
N GLY A 38 51.25 -4.71 -13.71
CA GLY A 38 50.95 -3.68 -14.71
C GLY A 38 49.99 -4.15 -15.85
N ALA A 39 50.14 -5.39 -16.29
CA ALA A 39 49.34 -5.91 -17.39
C ALA A 39 47.91 -6.29 -16.93
N ALA A 40 47.76 -6.78 -15.70
CA ALA A 40 46.45 -7.11 -15.12
C ALA A 40 45.65 -5.86 -14.77
N ASP A 41 46.29 -4.79 -14.32
CA ASP A 41 45.65 -3.51 -14.01
C ASP A 41 45.24 -2.77 -15.29
N ASP A 42 46.04 -2.78 -16.35
CA ASP A 42 45.70 -2.22 -17.67
C ASP A 42 44.50 -2.97 -18.30
N THR A 43 44.46 -4.29 -18.16
CA THR A 43 43.31 -5.09 -18.64
C THR A 43 42.03 -4.75 -17.89
N ARG A 44 42.06 -4.59 -16.56
CA ARG A 44 40.89 -4.17 -15.75
C ARG A 44 40.39 -2.78 -16.16
N HIS A 45 41.30 -1.83 -16.34
CA HIS A 45 40.96 -0.49 -16.79
C HIS A 45 40.36 -0.48 -18.19
N ARG A 46 40.79 -1.32 -19.10
CA ARG A 46 40.23 -1.48 -20.43
C ARG A 46 38.79 -2.07 -20.34
N ILE A 47 38.57 -3.09 -19.52
CA ILE A 47 37.28 -3.70 -19.31
C ILE A 47 36.27 -2.66 -18.79
N PHE A 48 36.61 -1.88 -17.75
CA PHE A 48 35.76 -0.84 -17.22
C PHE A 48 35.41 0.25 -18.24
N ARG A 49 36.37 0.66 -19.08
CA ARG A 49 36.12 1.60 -20.18
C ARG A 49 35.11 1.03 -21.19
N TRP A 50 35.29 -0.23 -21.58
CA TRP A 50 34.40 -0.89 -22.51
C TRP A 50 32.97 -1.04 -21.91
N ILE A 51 32.86 -1.42 -20.65
CA ILE A 51 31.55 -1.47 -19.96
C ILE A 51 30.89 -0.09 -19.96
N GLY A 52 31.63 0.97 -19.64
CA GLY A 52 31.10 2.33 -19.68
C GLY A 52 30.63 2.75 -21.07
N VAL A 53 31.42 2.50 -22.11
CA VAL A 53 31.06 2.81 -23.51
C VAL A 53 29.83 2.02 -23.93
N VAL A 54 29.77 0.72 -23.64
CA VAL A 54 28.62 -0.14 -23.97
C VAL A 54 27.37 0.37 -23.26
N THR A 55 27.47 0.73 -22.00
CA THR A 55 26.33 1.29 -21.23
C THR A 55 25.82 2.58 -21.86
N ILE A 56 26.71 3.50 -22.26
CA ILE A 56 26.30 4.74 -22.94
C ILE A 56 25.61 4.46 -24.27
N ILE A 57 26.14 3.51 -25.04
CA ILE A 57 25.52 3.09 -26.31
C ILE A 57 24.13 2.51 -26.07
N LEU A 58 23.96 1.64 -25.07
CA LEU A 58 22.66 1.07 -24.71
C LEU A 58 21.65 2.14 -24.25
N LEU A 59 22.09 3.13 -23.45
CA LEU A 59 21.26 4.26 -23.07
C LEU A 59 20.80 5.07 -24.27
N LEU A 60 21.69 5.34 -25.24
CA LEU A 60 21.33 6.02 -26.49
C LEU A 60 20.37 5.22 -27.36
N ILE A 61 20.62 3.92 -27.53
CA ILE A 61 19.73 3.03 -28.29
C ILE A 61 18.35 3.02 -27.63
N TYR A 62 18.31 2.88 -26.31
CA TYR A 62 17.05 2.89 -25.57
C TYR A 62 16.28 4.21 -25.77
N TYR A 63 16.95 5.35 -25.65
CA TYR A 63 16.36 6.66 -25.92
C TYR A 63 15.78 6.76 -27.34
N CYS A 64 16.55 6.35 -28.35
CA CYS A 64 16.13 6.42 -29.75
C CYS A 64 14.96 5.49 -30.09
N THR A 65 14.82 4.38 -29.40
CA THR A 65 13.78 3.36 -29.67
C THR A 65 12.49 3.59 -28.87
N HIS A 66 12.48 4.51 -27.89
CA HIS A 66 11.32 4.76 -27.02
C HIS A 66 10.78 6.20 -27.23
N PRO A 67 9.78 6.40 -28.10
CA PRO A 67 9.23 7.72 -28.43
C PRO A 67 8.71 8.50 -27.22
N LEU A 68 8.20 7.82 -26.18
CA LEU A 68 7.72 8.43 -24.93
C LEU A 68 8.77 9.29 -24.23
N LEU A 69 10.06 9.05 -24.47
CA LEU A 69 11.14 9.83 -23.83
C LEU A 69 11.35 11.21 -24.49
N TYR A 70 11.00 11.38 -25.74
CA TYR A 70 11.22 12.63 -26.48
C TYR A 70 9.94 13.26 -27.06
N ALA A 71 8.82 12.55 -27.05
CA ALA A 71 7.54 13.13 -27.42
C ALA A 71 7.11 14.22 -26.40
N VAL A 72 6.45 15.24 -26.91
CA VAL A 72 5.77 16.27 -26.11
C VAL A 72 4.32 16.20 -26.56
N ASP A 73 3.43 15.85 -25.65
CA ASP A 73 2.03 15.50 -25.92
C ASP A 73 1.90 14.41 -26.99
N ASP A 74 0.75 13.89 -27.28
CA ASP A 74 0.50 12.80 -28.25
C ASP A 74 0.95 13.09 -29.71
N ARG A 75 1.69 14.18 -29.94
CA ARG A 75 2.24 14.53 -31.25
C ARG A 75 3.52 13.76 -31.52
N LYS A 76 3.54 13.02 -32.61
CA LYS A 76 4.77 12.40 -33.14
C LYS A 76 5.78 13.49 -33.51
N ILE A 77 6.68 13.81 -32.58
CA ILE A 77 7.78 14.75 -32.84
C ILE A 77 8.97 13.96 -33.38
N PHE A 78 9.60 14.49 -34.43
CA PHE A 78 10.88 13.96 -34.88
C PHE A 78 11.91 14.09 -33.73
N ILE A 79 12.62 13.01 -33.43
CA ILE A 79 13.60 12.92 -32.33
C ILE A 79 14.54 14.13 -32.28
N LEU A 80 15.02 14.60 -33.42
CA LEU A 80 15.92 15.76 -33.56
C LEU A 80 15.25 17.12 -33.26
N LYS A 81 13.93 17.21 -33.14
CA LYS A 81 13.22 18.46 -32.82
C LYS A 81 12.94 18.58 -31.31
N SER A 82 13.15 17.52 -30.54
CA SER A 82 12.93 17.57 -29.09
C SER A 82 14.11 18.19 -28.36
N GLN A 83 13.87 19.16 -27.47
CA GLN A 83 14.90 19.73 -26.61
C GLN A 83 15.55 18.68 -25.71
N LYS A 84 14.79 17.65 -25.28
CA LYS A 84 15.30 16.51 -24.51
C LYS A 84 16.42 15.77 -25.25
N THR A 85 16.36 15.68 -26.58
CA THR A 85 17.38 15.03 -27.38
C THR A 85 18.74 15.72 -27.27
N TYR A 86 18.77 17.05 -27.28
CA TYR A 86 20.02 17.77 -27.13
C TYR A 86 20.63 17.58 -25.73
N VAL A 87 19.79 17.51 -24.68
CA VAL A 87 20.24 17.21 -23.31
C VAL A 87 20.86 15.82 -23.23
N VAL A 88 20.20 14.79 -23.83
CA VAL A 88 20.72 13.42 -23.84
C VAL A 88 22.04 13.34 -24.61
N ILE A 89 22.12 13.95 -25.79
CA ILE A 89 23.37 13.96 -26.57
C ILE A 89 24.50 14.61 -25.78
N LEU A 90 24.25 15.78 -25.17
CA LEU A 90 25.25 16.50 -24.38
C LEU A 90 25.73 15.64 -23.19
N LEU A 91 24.80 15.02 -22.46
CA LEU A 91 25.14 14.14 -21.34
C LEU A 91 25.90 12.91 -21.79
N CYS A 92 25.48 12.24 -22.87
CA CYS A 92 26.17 11.08 -23.40
C CYS A 92 27.58 11.41 -23.89
N VAL A 93 27.80 12.57 -24.52
CA VAL A 93 29.12 13.06 -24.92
C VAL A 93 29.98 13.32 -23.67
N ALA A 94 29.43 14.00 -22.66
CA ALA A 94 30.13 14.24 -21.40
C ALA A 94 30.53 12.94 -20.69
N LEU A 95 29.60 11.97 -20.62
CA LEU A 95 29.84 10.65 -20.05
C LEU A 95 30.89 9.86 -20.85
N LEU A 96 30.85 9.97 -22.19
CA LEU A 96 31.85 9.33 -23.04
C LEU A 96 33.23 9.92 -22.82
N ILE A 97 33.35 11.25 -22.77
CA ILE A 97 34.61 11.93 -22.43
C ILE A 97 35.07 11.48 -21.05
N LEU A 98 34.20 11.52 -20.05
CA LEU A 98 34.54 11.07 -18.69
C LEU A 98 34.99 9.60 -18.69
N THR A 99 34.35 8.72 -19.45
CA THR A 99 34.68 7.29 -19.54
C THR A 99 36.02 7.06 -20.19
N LEU A 100 36.31 7.73 -21.30
CA LEU A 100 37.53 7.53 -22.09
C LEU A 100 38.74 8.29 -21.55
N MET A 101 38.54 9.45 -20.91
CA MET A 101 39.59 10.30 -20.40
C MET A 101 40.41 9.57 -19.30
N PRO A 102 41.72 9.38 -19.46
CA PRO A 102 42.53 8.81 -18.41
C PRO A 102 42.72 9.87 -17.31
N VAL A 103 42.20 9.61 -16.12
CA VAL A 103 42.45 10.47 -14.95
C VAL A 103 43.81 10.06 -14.36
N ARG A 104 44.87 10.81 -14.71
CA ARG A 104 46.23 10.62 -14.16
C ARG A 104 46.45 11.64 -13.04
N LEU A 105 45.96 11.32 -11.84
CA LEU A 105 46.20 12.10 -10.63
C LEU A 105 47.30 11.43 -9.83
N ASN A 106 48.18 12.24 -9.19
CA ASN A 106 49.07 11.71 -8.20
C ASN A 106 48.31 11.24 -6.95
N ASP A 107 48.88 10.37 -6.14
CA ASP A 107 48.20 9.74 -5.01
C ASP A 107 47.66 10.74 -3.99
N LYS A 108 48.33 11.89 -3.82
CA LYS A 108 47.85 12.94 -2.91
C LYS A 108 46.56 13.56 -3.39
N TRP A 109 46.50 13.99 -4.65
CA TRP A 109 45.32 14.61 -5.24
C TRP A 109 44.17 13.60 -5.39
N ASN A 110 44.50 12.37 -5.73
CA ASN A 110 43.50 11.31 -5.84
C ASN A 110 42.82 11.02 -4.48
N ARG A 111 43.59 11.00 -3.38
CA ARG A 111 43.03 10.90 -2.02
C ARG A 111 42.17 12.11 -1.66
N ILE A 112 42.66 13.32 -1.88
CA ILE A 112 41.92 14.55 -1.56
C ILE A 112 40.60 14.56 -2.32
N LEU A 113 40.62 14.35 -3.63
CA LEU A 113 39.42 14.35 -4.46
C LEU A 113 38.44 13.21 -4.10
N SER A 114 38.93 12.04 -3.70
CA SER A 114 38.06 10.95 -3.21
C SER A 114 37.32 11.33 -1.94
N TRP A 115 37.98 12.01 -0.99
CA TRP A 115 37.30 12.51 0.21
C TRP A 115 36.38 13.70 -0.07
N CYS A 116 36.73 14.61 -0.96
CA CYS A 116 35.84 15.67 -1.42
C CYS A 116 34.61 15.09 -2.11
N TRP A 117 34.80 14.04 -2.91
CA TRP A 117 33.67 13.36 -3.58
C TRP A 117 32.79 12.61 -2.57
N PHE A 118 33.36 11.95 -1.58
CA PHE A 118 32.60 11.34 -0.47
C PHE A 118 31.70 12.35 0.23
N ALA A 119 32.21 13.57 0.46
CA ALA A 119 31.39 14.63 1.03
C ALA A 119 30.34 15.22 0.06
N ALA A 120 30.59 15.17 -1.25
CA ALA A 120 29.71 15.74 -2.27
C ALA A 120 28.66 14.73 -2.81
N ALA A 121 28.94 13.45 -2.75
CA ALA A 121 28.11 12.42 -3.35
C ALA A 121 26.70 12.32 -2.74
N PRO A 122 26.48 12.43 -1.42
CA PRO A 122 25.13 12.48 -0.86
C PRO A 122 24.27 13.58 -1.45
N PHE A 123 24.85 14.77 -1.72
CA PHE A 123 24.13 15.86 -2.38
C PHE A 123 23.80 15.51 -3.83
N ALA A 124 24.74 14.93 -4.57
CA ALA A 124 24.51 14.53 -5.96
C ALA A 124 23.40 13.48 -6.06
N VAL A 125 23.41 12.49 -5.18
CA VAL A 125 22.35 11.45 -5.09
C VAL A 125 21.02 12.06 -4.68
N TYR A 126 21.00 12.96 -3.73
CA TYR A 126 19.79 13.65 -3.30
C TYR A 126 19.17 14.46 -4.45
N PHE A 127 19.95 15.27 -5.16
CA PHE A 127 19.43 16.06 -6.27
C PHE A 127 18.95 15.21 -7.45
N SER A 128 19.58 14.05 -7.71
CA SER A 128 19.09 13.08 -8.69
C SER A 128 17.71 12.56 -8.30
N LEU A 129 17.55 12.13 -7.05
CA LEU A 129 16.28 11.65 -6.50
C LEU A 129 15.20 12.74 -6.48
N LEU A 130 15.57 13.97 -6.11
CA LEU A 130 14.66 15.11 -6.13
C LEU A 130 14.14 15.37 -7.54
N TYR A 131 15.03 15.32 -8.55
CA TYR A 131 14.64 15.47 -9.96
C TYR A 131 13.67 14.36 -10.41
N LEU A 132 13.92 13.10 -9.99
CA LEU A 132 13.04 11.96 -10.28
C LEU A 132 11.60 12.19 -9.79
N ASN A 133 11.44 12.79 -8.60
CA ASN A 133 10.14 12.97 -7.94
C ASN A 133 9.49 14.34 -8.20
N ALA A 134 10.26 15.36 -8.58
CA ALA A 134 9.80 16.75 -8.69
C ALA A 134 8.59 16.94 -9.61
N ALA A 135 8.52 16.19 -10.71
CA ALA A 135 7.41 16.31 -11.67
C ALA A 135 6.07 15.77 -11.15
N LYS A 136 6.11 14.83 -10.20
CA LYS A 136 4.89 14.20 -9.68
C LYS A 136 4.32 14.99 -8.51
N PHE A 137 5.17 15.59 -7.68
CA PHE A 137 4.79 16.27 -6.44
C PHE A 137 4.98 17.80 -6.51
N HIS A 138 5.40 18.35 -7.65
CA HIS A 138 5.73 19.78 -7.80
C HIS A 138 6.67 20.31 -6.69
N ILE A 139 7.66 19.46 -6.28
CA ILE A 139 8.55 19.77 -5.17
C ILE A 139 9.42 20.98 -5.52
N ASN A 140 9.33 22.02 -4.69
CA ASN A 140 10.23 23.16 -4.75
C ASN A 140 11.30 23.02 -3.65
N PHE A 141 12.55 22.77 -4.04
CA PHE A 141 13.67 22.61 -3.10
C PHE A 141 13.78 23.75 -2.08
N PHE A 142 13.52 25.00 -2.50
CA PHE A 142 13.62 26.16 -1.63
C PHE A 142 12.47 26.26 -0.62
N ALA A 143 11.34 25.60 -0.90
CA ALA A 143 10.18 25.57 -0.02
C ALA A 143 10.24 24.39 0.98
N LEU A 144 11.11 23.39 0.78
CA LEU A 144 11.27 22.26 1.70
C LEU A 144 11.63 22.75 3.11
N ASN A 145 11.10 22.05 4.12
CA ASN A 145 11.45 22.27 5.51
C ASN A 145 12.96 22.01 5.72
N LYS A 146 13.65 23.01 6.27
CA LYS A 146 15.13 23.02 6.38
C LYS A 146 15.63 21.98 7.38
N ILE A 147 14.83 21.68 8.41
CA ILE A 147 15.17 20.70 9.43
C ILE A 147 15.03 19.30 8.83
N ALA A 148 13.92 19.01 8.15
CA ALA A 148 13.75 17.74 7.43
C ALA A 148 14.87 17.51 6.43
N LEU A 149 15.26 18.55 5.68
CA LEU A 149 16.36 18.49 4.72
C LEU A 149 17.70 18.20 5.42
N LEU A 150 17.97 18.80 6.58
CA LEU A 150 19.16 18.49 7.38
C LEU A 150 19.17 17.02 7.81
N PHE A 151 18.05 16.49 8.30
CA PHE A 151 17.93 15.10 8.69
C PHE A 151 18.11 14.15 7.50
N THR A 152 17.60 14.49 6.33
CA THR A 152 17.84 13.74 5.08
C THR A 152 19.32 13.64 4.77
N PHE A 153 20.07 14.74 4.83
CA PHE A 153 21.50 14.70 4.55
C PHE A 153 22.27 13.94 5.62
N VAL A 154 21.93 14.11 6.91
CA VAL A 154 22.55 13.31 7.99
C VAL A 154 22.33 11.81 7.72
N PHE A 155 21.12 11.41 7.34
CA PHE A 155 20.85 10.01 6.99
C PHE A 155 21.68 9.52 5.79
N LEU A 156 21.76 10.29 4.71
CA LEU A 156 22.56 9.91 3.54
C LEU A 156 24.04 9.77 3.87
N PHE A 157 24.59 10.67 4.70
CA PHE A 157 25.96 10.55 5.21
C PHE A 157 26.14 9.33 6.11
N LEU A 158 25.20 9.03 6.98
CA LEU A 158 25.20 7.82 7.79
C LEU A 158 25.18 6.57 6.91
N LEU A 159 24.33 6.53 5.88
CA LEU A 159 24.25 5.42 4.95
C LEU A 159 25.55 5.23 4.17
N GLU A 160 26.13 6.29 3.62
CA GLU A 160 27.39 6.22 2.88
C GLU A 160 28.56 5.81 3.79
N THR A 161 28.58 6.31 5.02
CA THR A 161 29.60 5.92 6.03
C THR A 161 29.46 4.46 6.42
N LEU A 162 28.23 3.96 6.59
CA LEU A 162 27.99 2.53 6.84
C LEU A 162 28.52 1.67 5.68
N MET A 163 28.24 2.07 4.44
CA MET A 163 28.80 1.40 3.26
C MET A 163 30.32 1.48 3.21
N LEU A 164 30.93 2.58 3.68
CA LEU A 164 32.38 2.71 3.80
C LEU A 164 32.95 1.76 4.86
N ILE A 165 32.29 1.62 6.00
CA ILE A 165 32.71 0.67 7.05
C ILE A 165 32.69 -0.76 6.51
N VAL A 166 31.65 -1.13 5.76
CA VAL A 166 31.47 -2.46 5.17
C VAL A 166 32.48 -2.70 4.05
N THR A 167 32.56 -1.81 3.07
CA THR A 167 33.39 -2.01 1.86
C THR A 167 34.87 -1.67 2.05
N GLY A 168 35.18 -0.81 3.01
CA GLY A 168 36.52 -0.25 3.23
C GLY A 168 37.03 0.65 2.10
N SER A 169 36.14 1.10 1.20
CA SER A 169 36.53 1.87 0.01
C SER A 169 35.50 2.95 -0.30
N ILE A 170 35.91 4.21 -0.35
CA ILE A 170 35.05 5.35 -0.69
C ILE A 170 34.30 5.12 -2.02
N ARG A 171 34.99 4.67 -3.06
CA ARG A 171 34.39 4.47 -4.38
C ARG A 171 33.26 3.45 -4.35
N PHE A 172 33.42 2.34 -3.63
CA PHE A 172 32.38 1.30 -3.53
C PHE A 172 31.25 1.72 -2.60
N SER A 173 31.54 2.48 -1.53
CA SER A 173 30.49 3.01 -0.66
C SER A 173 29.55 3.95 -1.42
N THR A 174 30.11 4.92 -2.16
CA THR A 174 29.32 5.84 -2.97
C THR A 174 28.54 5.14 -4.08
N VAL A 175 29.16 4.19 -4.80
CA VAL A 175 28.46 3.42 -5.86
C VAL A 175 27.30 2.63 -5.28
N THR A 176 27.52 1.94 -4.15
CA THR A 176 26.47 1.14 -3.52
C THR A 176 25.31 2.01 -3.02
N MET A 177 25.64 3.15 -2.36
CA MET A 177 24.62 4.10 -1.90
C MET A 177 23.81 4.66 -3.08
N ALA A 178 24.48 5.11 -4.15
CA ALA A 178 23.83 5.70 -5.31
C ALA A 178 22.86 4.72 -5.99
N ILE A 179 23.29 3.47 -6.19
CA ILE A 179 22.44 2.43 -6.79
C ILE A 179 21.27 2.09 -5.86
N LEU A 180 21.49 1.94 -4.56
CA LEU A 180 20.44 1.64 -3.59
C LEU A 180 19.35 2.71 -3.59
N ILE A 181 19.74 3.98 -3.47
CA ILE A 181 18.81 5.10 -3.44
C ILE A 181 18.07 5.25 -4.78
N ALA A 182 18.77 5.07 -5.92
CA ALA A 182 18.13 5.11 -7.23
C ALA A 182 17.07 4.00 -7.40
N VAL A 183 17.38 2.77 -6.97
CA VAL A 183 16.42 1.64 -7.01
C VAL A 183 15.19 1.94 -6.16
N ILE A 184 15.38 2.43 -4.93
CA ILE A 184 14.26 2.82 -4.05
C ILE A 184 13.44 3.96 -4.68
N GLY A 185 14.11 4.98 -5.23
CA GLY A 185 13.44 6.10 -5.89
C GLY A 185 12.62 5.71 -7.11
N ILE A 186 13.16 4.83 -7.97
CA ILE A 186 12.45 4.30 -9.14
C ILE A 186 11.27 3.42 -8.70
N ALA A 187 11.47 2.57 -7.69
CA ALA A 187 10.38 1.76 -7.12
C ALA A 187 9.26 2.66 -6.58
N ASN A 188 9.61 3.71 -5.82
CA ASN A 188 8.66 4.70 -5.32
C ASN A 188 7.84 5.33 -6.47
N ARG A 189 8.49 5.75 -7.55
CA ARG A 189 7.80 6.35 -8.69
C ARG A 189 6.80 5.39 -9.35
N PHE A 190 7.12 4.11 -9.45
CA PHE A 190 6.16 3.10 -9.93
C PHE A 190 5.01 2.91 -8.94
N VAL A 191 5.29 2.78 -7.65
CA VAL A 191 4.26 2.64 -6.61
C VAL A 191 3.28 3.81 -6.64
N ILE A 192 3.76 5.05 -6.74
CA ILE A 192 2.91 6.23 -6.89
C ILE A 192 2.05 6.14 -8.17
N SER A 193 2.60 5.66 -9.28
CA SER A 193 1.83 5.56 -10.54
C SER A 193 0.73 4.50 -10.47
N PHE A 194 0.86 3.50 -9.60
CA PHE A 194 -0.10 2.39 -9.48
C PHE A 194 -1.16 2.65 -8.42
N ARG A 195 -0.78 3.09 -7.23
CA ARG A 195 -1.71 3.28 -6.11
C ARG A 195 -1.94 4.74 -5.70
N GLY A 196 -1.28 5.71 -6.35
CA GLY A 196 -1.42 7.14 -6.01
C GLY A 196 -0.67 7.59 -4.75
N MET A 197 -0.16 6.66 -3.95
CA MET A 197 0.55 6.94 -2.69
C MET A 197 2.02 6.55 -2.80
N ALA A 198 2.88 7.28 -2.10
CA ALA A 198 4.31 7.03 -2.07
C ALA A 198 4.68 5.88 -1.11
N LEU A 199 5.91 5.36 -1.27
CA LEU A 199 6.45 4.35 -0.36
C LEU A 199 6.54 4.86 1.07
N SER A 200 6.13 4.01 2.01
CA SER A 200 6.22 4.20 3.46
C SER A 200 7.12 3.14 4.11
N GLY A 201 7.41 3.34 5.39
CA GLY A 201 8.09 2.31 6.19
C GLY A 201 7.32 1.00 6.29
N ALA A 202 6.00 1.06 6.30
CA ALA A 202 5.13 -0.12 6.34
C ALA A 202 5.24 -0.99 5.08
N ASP A 203 5.58 -0.41 3.92
CA ASP A 203 5.77 -1.16 2.67
C ASP A 203 6.92 -2.17 2.73
N LEU A 204 7.88 -2.00 3.66
CA LEU A 204 8.94 -2.98 3.88
C LEU A 204 8.38 -4.35 4.29
N PHE A 205 7.27 -4.39 5.02
CA PHE A 205 6.58 -5.62 5.43
C PHE A 205 5.72 -6.21 4.31
N SER A 206 5.40 -5.41 3.30
CA SER A 206 4.60 -5.80 2.13
C SER A 206 5.43 -6.13 0.88
N ILE A 207 6.77 -6.15 0.95
CA ILE A 207 7.64 -6.42 -0.21
C ILE A 207 7.28 -7.76 -0.89
N GLY A 208 6.99 -8.81 -0.13
CA GLY A 208 6.57 -10.11 -0.67
C GLY A 208 5.30 -9.99 -1.52
N THR A 209 4.30 -9.28 -1.04
CA THR A 209 3.07 -8.99 -1.77
C THR A 209 3.34 -8.16 -3.02
N ALA A 210 4.10 -7.06 -2.89
CA ALA A 210 4.47 -6.20 -4.02
C ALA A 210 5.17 -6.99 -5.14
N MET A 211 6.12 -7.87 -4.78
CA MET A 211 6.81 -8.75 -5.75
C MET A 211 5.86 -9.75 -6.41
N SER A 212 4.83 -10.22 -5.70
CA SER A 212 3.87 -11.19 -6.22
C SER A 212 2.94 -10.58 -7.27
N VAL A 213 2.58 -9.31 -7.11
CA VAL A 213 1.69 -8.58 -8.05
C VAL A 213 2.45 -7.85 -9.15
N ALA A 214 3.76 -7.63 -8.98
CA ALA A 214 4.60 -6.85 -9.89
C ALA A 214 4.49 -7.30 -11.36
N GLY A 215 4.34 -8.61 -11.61
CA GLY A 215 4.18 -9.15 -12.97
C GLY A 215 2.87 -8.77 -13.66
N GLY A 216 1.87 -8.28 -12.92
CA GLY A 216 0.57 -7.84 -13.47
C GLY A 216 0.58 -6.38 -13.97
N TYR A 217 1.58 -5.59 -13.61
CA TYR A 217 1.65 -4.18 -13.97
C TYR A 217 2.45 -3.91 -15.24
N THR A 218 2.06 -2.87 -15.95
CA THR A 218 2.79 -2.38 -17.12
C THR A 218 3.73 -1.24 -16.72
N TYR A 219 5.02 -1.52 -16.69
CA TYR A 219 6.05 -0.55 -16.32
C TYR A 219 6.37 0.38 -17.49
N LYS A 220 6.02 1.66 -17.36
CA LYS A 220 6.39 2.68 -18.35
C LYS A 220 7.62 3.43 -17.83
N ILE A 221 8.73 3.29 -18.55
CA ILE A 221 9.93 4.09 -18.26
C ILE A 221 9.72 5.46 -18.91
N ASP A 222 9.48 6.46 -18.08
CA ASP A 222 9.31 7.84 -18.51
C ASP A 222 10.65 8.60 -18.55
N TRP A 223 10.62 9.88 -18.92
CA TRP A 223 11.78 10.74 -18.99
C TRP A 223 12.54 10.82 -17.67
N TYR A 224 11.86 10.88 -16.55
CA TYR A 224 12.48 11.07 -15.24
C TYR A 224 13.20 9.80 -14.75
N ILE A 225 12.60 8.62 -14.96
CA ILE A 225 13.26 7.33 -14.69
C ILE A 225 14.50 7.18 -15.57
N TYR A 226 14.39 7.52 -16.86
CA TYR A 226 15.54 7.48 -17.77
C TYR A 226 16.67 8.39 -17.29
N MET A 227 16.36 9.62 -16.89
CA MET A 227 17.35 10.56 -16.38
C MET A 227 17.97 10.11 -15.06
N GLU A 228 17.20 9.50 -14.15
CA GLU A 228 17.72 8.92 -12.91
C GLU A 228 18.79 7.86 -13.18
N VAL A 229 18.53 6.97 -14.14
CA VAL A 229 19.52 5.95 -14.55
C VAL A 229 20.79 6.61 -15.11
N VAL A 230 20.64 7.65 -15.95
CA VAL A 230 21.79 8.39 -16.52
C VAL A 230 22.58 9.12 -15.45
N LEU A 231 21.93 9.80 -14.51
CA LEU A 231 22.57 10.54 -13.43
C LEU A 231 23.27 9.60 -12.43
N THR A 232 22.59 8.52 -12.05
CA THR A 232 23.21 7.47 -11.19
C THR A 232 24.43 6.86 -11.86
N PHE A 233 24.36 6.58 -13.17
CA PHE A 233 25.52 6.11 -13.91
C PHE A 233 26.66 7.13 -13.93
N ALA A 234 26.37 8.43 -14.04
CA ALA A 234 27.37 9.50 -13.95
C ALA A 234 28.04 9.54 -12.57
N ILE A 235 27.27 9.46 -11.47
CA ILE A 235 27.80 9.40 -10.10
C ILE A 235 28.70 8.17 -9.93
N CYS A 236 28.28 7.02 -10.41
CA CYS A 236 29.06 5.79 -10.38
C CYS A 236 30.37 5.92 -11.17
N LEU A 237 30.34 6.52 -12.37
CA LEU A 237 31.54 6.75 -13.17
C LEU A 237 32.56 7.64 -12.47
N VAL A 238 32.12 8.76 -11.89
CA VAL A 238 32.99 9.65 -11.12
C VAL A 238 33.61 8.89 -9.94
N SER A 239 32.79 8.15 -9.18
CA SER A 239 33.26 7.35 -8.05
C SER A 239 34.31 6.30 -8.44
N LEU A 240 34.08 5.61 -9.57
CA LEU A 240 35.01 4.57 -10.06
C LEU A 240 36.31 5.12 -10.63
N LYS A 241 36.32 6.39 -11.06
CA LYS A 241 37.52 7.08 -11.55
C LYS A 241 38.49 7.53 -10.43
N LEU A 242 37.97 7.72 -9.22
CA LEU A 242 38.74 8.13 -8.06
C LEU A 242 39.23 6.89 -7.30
N HIS A 243 40.55 6.70 -7.18
CA HIS A 243 41.18 5.48 -6.63
C HIS A 243 41.71 5.67 -5.21
N GLY A 244 41.65 6.91 -4.69
CA GLY A 244 42.09 7.25 -3.33
C GLY A 244 41.01 6.90 -2.28
N GLY A 245 41.40 6.89 -1.01
CA GLY A 245 40.43 6.75 0.09
C GLY A 245 40.01 5.32 0.38
N ARG A 246 40.93 4.54 0.98
CA ARG A 246 40.66 3.25 1.60
C ARG A 246 40.81 3.34 3.10
N VAL A 247 39.86 2.70 3.82
CA VAL A 247 39.93 2.52 5.28
C VAL A 247 40.07 1.03 5.54
N LEU A 248 41.32 0.56 5.49
CA LEU A 248 41.66 -0.87 5.62
C LEU A 248 41.91 -1.27 7.07
N ASN A 249 42.37 -0.32 7.91
CA ASN A 249 42.73 -0.60 9.31
C ASN A 249 41.45 -0.93 10.12
N PRO A 250 41.36 -2.14 10.71
CA PRO A 250 40.18 -2.57 11.47
C PRO A 250 39.93 -1.71 12.71
N VAL A 251 40.97 -1.15 13.33
CA VAL A 251 40.82 -0.25 14.49
C VAL A 251 40.17 1.05 14.09
N ILE A 252 40.56 1.61 12.94
CA ILE A 252 39.92 2.83 12.41
C ILE A 252 38.43 2.54 12.01
N ARG A 253 38.16 1.39 11.42
CA ARG A 253 36.79 1.00 11.09
C ARG A 253 35.93 0.86 12.35
N LEU A 254 36.49 0.25 13.41
CA LEU A 254 35.79 0.15 14.69
C LEU A 254 35.52 1.53 15.29
N ALA A 255 36.51 2.42 15.27
CA ALA A 255 36.31 3.79 15.76
C ALA A 255 35.25 4.56 14.97
N VAL A 256 35.28 4.43 13.63
CA VAL A 256 34.22 5.03 12.76
C VAL A 256 32.86 4.42 13.05
N LEU A 257 32.77 3.10 13.27
CA LEU A 257 31.52 2.41 13.63
C LEU A 257 30.99 2.92 14.97
N LEU A 258 31.85 3.11 15.99
CA LEU A 258 31.41 3.65 17.27
C LEU A 258 30.85 5.08 17.14
N VAL A 259 31.53 5.94 16.39
CA VAL A 259 31.02 7.29 16.09
C VAL A 259 29.72 7.23 15.31
N TRP A 260 29.62 6.33 14.34
CA TRP A 260 28.40 6.09 13.57
C TRP A 260 27.24 5.64 14.46
N CYS A 261 27.48 4.72 15.41
CA CYS A 261 26.47 4.28 16.37
C CYS A 261 26.00 5.43 17.27
N ILE A 262 26.93 6.32 17.70
CA ILE A 262 26.56 7.49 18.52
C ILE A 262 25.70 8.46 17.71
N ILE A 263 26.12 8.83 16.51
CA ILE A 263 25.38 9.78 15.66
C ILE A 263 24.03 9.16 15.23
N GLY A 264 24.02 7.89 14.78
CA GLY A 264 22.82 7.18 14.39
C GLY A 264 21.84 6.98 15.55
N GLY A 265 22.35 6.65 16.74
CA GLY A 265 21.56 6.55 17.97
C GLY A 265 20.97 7.90 18.39
N SER A 266 21.75 8.99 18.29
CA SER A 266 21.26 10.35 18.55
C SER A 266 20.21 10.77 17.53
N TYR A 267 20.42 10.44 16.25
CA TYR A 267 19.45 10.69 15.18
C TYR A 267 18.11 9.99 15.48
N TYR A 268 18.18 8.69 15.79
CA TYR A 268 16.99 7.92 16.19
C TYR A 268 16.30 8.50 17.43
N TYR A 269 17.10 8.84 18.47
CA TYR A 269 16.56 9.39 19.71
C TYR A 269 15.81 10.71 19.48
N VAL A 270 16.39 11.63 18.70
CA VAL A 270 15.74 12.92 18.38
C VAL A 270 14.49 12.69 17.56
N CYS A 271 14.51 11.79 16.56
CA CYS A 271 13.36 11.54 15.68
C CYS A 271 12.20 10.80 16.38
N CYS A 272 12.49 9.95 17.40
CA CYS A 272 11.51 8.97 17.88
C CYS A 272 11.20 9.10 19.39
N LYS A 273 11.99 9.86 20.15
CA LYS A 273 11.90 9.91 21.61
C LYS A 273 11.85 11.31 22.18
N THR A 274 11.77 12.33 21.33
CA THR A 274 11.62 13.73 21.71
C THR A 274 10.59 14.40 20.82
N ASP A 275 9.96 15.44 21.33
CA ASP A 275 8.97 16.25 20.60
C ASP A 275 9.62 17.26 19.64
N PHE A 276 10.96 17.12 19.43
CA PHE A 276 11.76 18.06 18.63
C PHE A 276 11.18 18.29 17.23
N LEU A 277 10.69 17.24 16.57
CA LEU A 277 10.12 17.37 15.21
C LEU A 277 8.77 18.11 15.27
N GLU A 278 7.93 17.85 16.26
CA GLU A 278 6.64 18.51 16.44
C GLU A 278 6.81 19.99 16.81
N GLU A 279 7.74 20.31 17.71
CA GLU A 279 8.10 21.70 18.08
C GLU A 279 8.58 22.52 16.89
N HIS A 280 8.99 21.87 15.80
CA HIS A 280 9.48 22.52 14.57
C HIS A 280 8.53 22.36 13.39
N ASP A 281 7.23 22.22 13.64
CA ASP A 281 6.17 22.04 12.65
C ASP A 281 6.35 20.83 11.71
N ILE A 282 7.14 19.84 12.13
CA ILE A 282 7.27 18.58 11.42
C ILE A 282 6.29 17.59 12.06
N ARG A 283 5.03 17.69 11.66
CA ARG A 283 3.96 16.87 12.22
C ARG A 283 4.06 15.44 11.75
N SER A 284 3.96 14.51 12.69
CA SER A 284 3.85 13.07 12.42
C SER A 284 2.46 12.68 11.89
N THR A 285 1.46 13.55 12.08
CA THR A 285 0.04 13.27 11.84
C THR A 285 -0.66 14.48 11.20
N GLY A 286 -1.76 14.24 10.49
CA GLY A 286 -2.62 15.30 9.91
C GLY A 286 -2.26 15.75 8.49
N PHE A 287 -1.14 15.30 7.90
CA PHE A 287 -0.84 15.53 6.48
C PHE A 287 -0.94 14.23 5.71
N THR A 288 -1.63 14.28 4.57
CA THR A 288 -1.57 13.15 3.64
C THR A 288 -0.11 12.87 3.25
N HIS A 289 0.20 11.63 2.98
CA HIS A 289 1.53 11.18 2.54
C HIS A 289 2.08 12.04 1.39
N GLN A 290 1.22 12.52 0.50
CA GLN A 290 1.58 13.40 -0.62
C GLN A 290 2.03 14.79 -0.15
N LEU A 291 1.33 15.39 0.83
CA LEU A 291 1.72 16.68 1.39
C LEU A 291 3.04 16.59 2.16
N ARG A 292 3.29 15.47 2.85
CA ARG A 292 4.59 15.22 3.50
C ARG A 292 5.72 15.16 2.49
N TYR A 293 5.52 14.45 1.37
CA TYR A 293 6.53 14.39 0.29
C TYR A 293 6.84 15.75 -0.31
N LYS A 294 5.84 16.61 -0.44
CA LYS A 294 6.00 17.97 -0.94
C LYS A 294 6.77 18.89 0.03
N ASN A 295 6.53 18.72 1.33
CA ASN A 295 7.09 19.57 2.38
C ASN A 295 8.44 19.09 2.94
N TYR A 296 8.66 17.76 2.99
CA TYR A 296 9.76 17.16 3.73
C TYR A 296 10.71 16.31 2.88
N ASP A 297 10.43 16.09 1.62
CA ASP A 297 11.07 15.14 0.69
C ASP A 297 10.76 13.64 0.92
N MET A 298 11.17 12.84 -0.06
CA MET A 298 10.95 11.39 -0.07
C MET A 298 11.69 10.65 1.05
N ILE A 299 12.98 10.93 1.22
CA ILE A 299 13.84 10.15 2.14
C ILE A 299 13.38 10.37 3.57
N PHE A 300 13.19 11.62 3.96
CA PHE A 300 12.76 11.94 5.31
C PHE A 300 11.37 11.37 5.62
N THR A 301 10.42 11.55 4.70
CA THR A 301 9.07 11.01 4.86
C THR A 301 9.08 9.48 5.00
N THR A 302 9.82 8.77 4.13
CA THR A 302 9.91 7.31 4.23
C THR A 302 10.55 6.87 5.55
N LEU A 303 11.59 7.57 6.01
CA LEU A 303 12.25 7.25 7.27
C LEU A 303 11.37 7.50 8.49
N THR A 304 10.66 8.62 8.54
CA THR A 304 9.77 8.94 9.64
C THR A 304 8.64 7.91 9.73
N THR A 305 8.07 7.49 8.60
CA THR A 305 7.09 6.40 8.59
C THR A 305 7.66 5.04 9.04
N CYS A 306 8.97 4.78 8.89
CA CYS A 306 9.59 3.59 9.51
C CYS A 306 9.67 3.67 11.03
N PHE A 307 9.84 4.86 11.58
CA PHE A 307 10.00 5.06 13.01
C PHE A 307 8.67 5.03 13.76
N TYR A 308 7.59 5.46 13.12
CA TYR A 308 6.24 5.53 13.70
C TYR A 308 5.36 4.31 13.36
N LEU A 309 5.94 3.10 13.32
CA LEU A 309 5.19 1.86 13.11
C LEU A 309 4.61 1.24 14.39
N SER A 310 4.88 1.83 15.55
CA SER A 310 4.27 1.43 16.81
C SER A 310 2.95 2.16 17.02
N VAL A 311 1.94 1.43 17.49
CA VAL A 311 0.69 2.05 17.92
C VAL A 311 0.97 2.84 19.20
N ASP A 312 0.57 4.10 19.22
CA ASP A 312 0.69 4.94 20.41
C ASP A 312 -0.32 4.48 21.47
N LYS A 313 0.11 4.50 22.73
CA LYS A 313 -0.80 4.17 23.82
C LYS A 313 -1.79 5.32 23.99
N PRO A 314 -3.12 5.06 23.93
CA PRO A 314 -4.13 6.10 24.11
C PRO A 314 -4.03 6.77 25.49
N ASP A 315 -4.49 8.00 25.55
CA ASP A 315 -4.61 8.73 26.79
C ASP A 315 -5.52 7.97 27.78
N GLU A 316 -5.14 7.94 29.05
CA GLU A 316 -5.86 7.25 30.10
C GLU A 316 -6.03 5.73 29.97
N TYR A 317 -5.41 5.09 28.98
CA TYR A 317 -5.52 3.65 28.80
C TYR A 317 -5.11 2.87 30.07
N SER A 318 -6.03 2.09 30.56
CA SER A 318 -5.84 1.06 31.60
C SER A 318 -6.86 -0.07 31.38
N VAL A 319 -6.59 -1.25 31.92
CA VAL A 319 -7.55 -2.37 31.85
C VAL A 319 -8.87 -2.00 32.52
N SER A 320 -8.80 -1.32 33.69
CA SER A 320 -10.00 -0.83 34.37
C SER A 320 -10.80 0.21 33.58
N LYS A 321 -10.16 1.00 32.69
CA LYS A 321 -10.90 1.93 31.82
C LYS A 321 -11.59 1.17 30.68
N VAL A 322 -10.97 0.11 30.17
CA VAL A 322 -11.61 -0.79 29.19
C VAL A 322 -12.85 -1.44 29.81
N GLU A 323 -12.73 -2.02 31.03
CA GLU A 323 -13.86 -2.61 31.78
C GLU A 323 -14.98 -1.59 32.03
N GLU A 324 -14.64 -0.34 32.40
CA GLU A 324 -15.62 0.74 32.60
C GLU A 324 -16.41 1.05 31.32
N ILE A 325 -15.74 1.13 30.17
CA ILE A 325 -16.39 1.41 28.87
C ILE A 325 -17.23 0.20 28.43
N ALA A 326 -16.76 -1.01 28.68
CA ALA A 326 -17.40 -2.27 28.28
C ALA A 326 -18.63 -2.63 29.12
N GLU A 327 -18.65 -2.24 30.44
CA GLU A 327 -19.68 -2.64 31.39
C GLU A 327 -21.14 -2.48 30.89
N PRO A 328 -21.55 -1.37 30.27
CA PRO A 328 -22.91 -1.20 29.77
C PRO A 328 -23.34 -2.22 28.69
N TYR A 329 -22.38 -2.77 27.99
CA TYR A 329 -22.60 -3.64 26.82
C TYR A 329 -22.47 -5.14 27.13
N VAL A 330 -21.77 -5.49 28.24
CA VAL A 330 -21.61 -6.86 28.70
C VAL A 330 -22.72 -7.22 29.72
N SER A 331 -23.12 -6.29 30.54
CA SER A 331 -24.09 -6.52 31.63
C SER A 331 -25.55 -6.61 31.19
N GLY A 332 -25.83 -6.62 29.90
CA GLY A 332 -27.19 -6.64 29.31
C GLY A 332 -28.02 -7.91 29.54
N GLY A 333 -27.72 -8.71 30.56
CA GLY A 333 -28.50 -9.89 30.92
C GLY A 333 -29.85 -9.64 31.62
N ASN A 334 -30.35 -8.40 31.71
CA ASN A 334 -31.65 -8.06 32.29
C ASN A 334 -32.36 -6.87 31.61
N ALA A 335 -32.19 -6.64 30.33
CA ALA A 335 -33.23 -5.92 29.62
C ALA A 335 -34.49 -6.82 29.60
N PRO A 336 -35.71 -6.30 29.88
CA PRO A 336 -36.89 -7.10 29.69
C PRO A 336 -36.87 -7.54 28.25
N GLU A 337 -36.93 -8.86 28.00
CA GLU A 337 -37.40 -9.37 26.73
C GLU A 337 -38.75 -8.67 26.48
N GLU A 338 -38.76 -7.60 25.69
CA GLU A 338 -39.95 -7.25 24.98
C GLU A 338 -40.27 -8.50 24.17
N GLU A 339 -41.30 -9.23 24.64
CA GLU A 339 -41.91 -10.31 23.92
C GLU A 339 -42.24 -9.78 22.53
N THR A 340 -41.30 -9.79 21.60
CA THR A 340 -41.58 -9.76 20.17
C THR A 340 -42.43 -10.98 19.95
N SER A 341 -43.71 -10.70 19.73
CA SER A 341 -44.81 -11.61 19.42
C SER A 341 -44.31 -12.82 18.64
N ALA A 342 -44.64 -14.02 19.10
CA ALA A 342 -44.41 -15.34 18.54
C ALA A 342 -44.09 -15.33 17.01
N ALA A 343 -42.89 -14.99 16.67
CA ALA A 343 -42.33 -15.24 15.34
C ALA A 343 -42.15 -16.76 15.25
N THR A 344 -42.88 -17.37 14.36
CA THR A 344 -42.56 -18.67 13.76
C THR A 344 -41.04 -18.77 13.67
N ALA A 345 -40.43 -19.86 14.17
CA ALA A 345 -38.98 -20.08 14.20
C ALA A 345 -38.39 -19.80 12.81
N GLN A 346 -38.01 -18.56 12.61
CA GLN A 346 -37.41 -18.10 11.34
C GLN A 346 -36.01 -18.69 11.30
N LYS A 347 -35.68 -19.39 10.21
CA LYS A 347 -34.32 -19.93 10.04
C LYS A 347 -33.31 -18.78 10.11
N THR A 348 -32.20 -19.00 10.78
CA THR A 348 -31.08 -18.07 10.83
C THR A 348 -30.61 -17.72 9.40
N PRO A 349 -30.53 -16.43 9.03
CA PRO A 349 -30.19 -16.06 7.66
C PRO A 349 -28.74 -16.44 7.29
N ASN A 350 -28.54 -16.87 6.07
CA ASN A 350 -27.21 -17.00 5.48
C ASN A 350 -26.68 -15.62 5.12
N LEU A 351 -25.38 -15.37 5.31
CA LEU A 351 -24.74 -14.09 5.05
C LEU A 351 -23.66 -14.23 3.97
N ILE A 352 -23.86 -13.56 2.85
CA ILE A 352 -22.90 -13.51 1.73
C ILE A 352 -22.38 -12.07 1.62
N VAL A 353 -21.11 -11.86 1.89
CA VAL A 353 -20.46 -10.55 1.83
C VAL A 353 -19.48 -10.50 0.68
N LEU A 354 -19.60 -9.51 -0.19
CA LEU A 354 -18.69 -9.22 -1.29
C LEU A 354 -18.01 -7.88 -1.05
N MET A 355 -16.72 -7.89 -0.80
CA MET A 355 -15.90 -6.69 -0.90
C MET A 355 -15.37 -6.62 -2.33
N ASN A 356 -15.91 -5.68 -3.10
CA ASN A 356 -15.61 -5.56 -4.53
C ASN A 356 -14.43 -4.60 -4.75
N GLU A 357 -13.40 -5.12 -5.37
CA GLU A 357 -12.14 -4.42 -5.66
C GLU A 357 -12.38 -3.10 -6.40
N SER A 358 -11.89 -2.00 -5.83
CA SER A 358 -11.95 -0.65 -6.39
C SER A 358 -13.36 -0.19 -6.77
N PHE A 359 -14.42 -0.67 -6.10
CA PHE A 359 -15.80 -0.39 -6.45
C PHE A 359 -16.23 0.98 -5.92
N ALA A 360 -16.57 1.90 -6.83
CA ALA A 360 -17.00 3.25 -6.52
C ALA A 360 -17.99 3.78 -7.56
N ASP A 361 -18.88 4.62 -7.10
CA ASP A 361 -19.93 5.28 -7.89
C ASP A 361 -19.47 6.71 -8.26
N TYR A 362 -18.78 6.84 -9.38
CA TYR A 362 -18.22 8.13 -9.80
C TYR A 362 -19.27 9.10 -10.38
N GLU A 363 -20.50 8.69 -10.62
CA GLU A 363 -21.59 9.62 -10.95
C GLU A 363 -22.02 10.41 -9.70
N ASN A 364 -21.74 9.89 -8.49
CA ASN A 364 -22.10 10.47 -7.20
C ASN A 364 -20.91 10.89 -6.32
N ILE A 365 -19.72 11.09 -6.91
CA ILE A 365 -18.55 11.64 -6.24
C ILE A 365 -18.30 13.07 -6.73
N GLY A 366 -18.32 14.04 -5.81
CA GLY A 366 -18.11 15.45 -6.13
C GLY A 366 -19.06 15.97 -7.20
N LYS A 367 -18.56 16.41 -8.36
CA LYS A 367 -19.37 16.88 -9.49
C LYS A 367 -20.00 15.77 -10.32
N GLY A 368 -19.58 14.53 -10.10
CA GLY A 368 -19.96 13.37 -10.89
C GLY A 368 -19.30 13.29 -12.26
N LEU A 369 -19.26 12.09 -12.81
CA LEU A 369 -18.90 11.84 -14.21
C LEU A 369 -20.16 11.77 -15.06
N ASP A 370 -20.12 12.39 -16.24
CA ASP A 370 -21.15 12.23 -17.26
C ASP A 370 -20.80 10.99 -18.10
N LEU A 371 -21.64 9.97 -18.05
CA LEU A 371 -21.49 8.73 -18.78
C LEU A 371 -22.52 8.63 -19.89
N SER A 372 -22.18 7.98 -21.01
CA SER A 372 -23.12 7.73 -22.11
C SER A 372 -24.27 6.79 -21.72
N GLU A 373 -24.08 5.96 -20.70
CA GLU A 373 -25.02 5.04 -20.10
C GLU A 373 -24.67 4.86 -18.62
N ASP A 374 -25.66 4.67 -17.75
CA ASP A 374 -25.46 4.30 -16.35
C ASP A 374 -24.62 3.03 -16.25
N ASN A 375 -23.56 3.05 -15.47
CA ASN A 375 -22.65 1.93 -15.32
C ASN A 375 -23.00 0.99 -14.14
N MET A 376 -24.01 1.33 -13.34
CA MET A 376 -24.54 0.51 -12.25
C MET A 376 -26.10 0.46 -12.26
N PRO A 377 -26.75 0.22 -13.40
CA PRO A 377 -28.19 0.37 -13.52
C PRO A 377 -29.00 -0.59 -12.65
N PHE A 378 -28.47 -1.77 -12.36
CA PHE A 378 -29.14 -2.71 -11.47
C PHE A 378 -29.15 -2.19 -10.03
N ILE A 379 -27.97 -1.87 -9.48
CA ILE A 379 -27.82 -1.37 -8.10
C ILE A 379 -28.56 -0.04 -7.92
N HIS A 380 -28.50 0.87 -8.90
CA HIS A 380 -29.22 2.14 -8.83
C HIS A 380 -30.73 1.92 -8.79
N SER A 381 -31.25 0.97 -9.57
CA SER A 381 -32.70 0.66 -9.62
C SER A 381 -33.22 -0.15 -8.43
N LEU A 382 -32.30 -0.81 -7.68
CA LEU A 382 -32.68 -1.72 -6.61
C LEU A 382 -33.24 -0.94 -5.41
N THR A 383 -34.47 -1.26 -5.00
CA THR A 383 -35.21 -0.60 -3.90
C THR A 383 -35.88 -1.60 -2.97
N GLU A 384 -36.45 -2.68 -3.51
CA GLU A 384 -37.16 -3.67 -2.74
C GLU A 384 -36.22 -4.52 -1.89
N ASN A 385 -36.55 -4.71 -0.62
CA ASN A 385 -35.75 -5.49 0.34
C ASN A 385 -34.30 -5.05 0.41
N THR A 386 -34.08 -3.73 0.35
CA THR A 386 -32.73 -3.17 0.13
C THR A 386 -32.40 -2.08 1.14
N ILE A 387 -31.20 -2.17 1.73
CA ILE A 387 -30.55 -1.07 2.45
C ILE A 387 -29.33 -0.67 1.61
N LYS A 388 -29.21 0.58 1.22
CA LYS A 388 -28.06 1.05 0.43
C LYS A 388 -27.60 2.44 0.83
N GLY A 389 -26.37 2.78 0.47
CA GLY A 389 -25.81 4.09 0.80
C GLY A 389 -24.32 4.18 0.53
N TYR A 390 -23.68 5.05 1.28
CA TYR A 390 -22.24 5.28 1.15
C TYR A 390 -21.51 5.04 2.46
N ALA A 391 -20.41 4.29 2.37
CA ALA A 391 -19.45 4.14 3.45
C ALA A 391 -18.15 4.90 3.11
N TYR A 392 -17.37 5.20 4.14
CA TYR A 392 -16.07 5.82 3.99
C TYR A 392 -15.00 4.82 4.42
N ALA A 393 -14.08 4.52 3.49
CA ALA A 393 -12.93 3.65 3.75
C ALA A 393 -11.75 4.49 4.23
N SER A 394 -10.83 3.89 4.96
CA SER A 394 -9.60 4.57 5.40
C SER A 394 -8.50 4.65 4.34
N ILE A 395 -8.71 4.06 3.17
CA ILE A 395 -7.68 3.90 2.13
C ILE A 395 -8.17 4.38 0.76
N PHE A 396 -7.19 4.69 -0.11
CA PHE A 396 -7.41 5.13 -1.47
C PHE A 396 -6.44 4.43 -2.43
N GLY A 397 -6.94 3.88 -3.52
CA GLY A 397 -6.14 3.36 -4.64
C GLY A 397 -5.32 2.10 -4.34
N GLY A 398 -5.55 1.43 -3.22
CA GLY A 398 -4.87 0.20 -2.83
C GLY A 398 -4.83 -0.03 -1.33
N ASN A 399 -4.17 -1.11 -0.90
CA ASN A 399 -4.16 -1.62 0.47
C ASN A 399 -5.52 -2.22 0.91
N THR A 400 -6.19 -2.89 -0.01
CA THR A 400 -7.44 -3.65 0.19
C THR A 400 -7.60 -4.30 1.57
N PRO A 401 -6.58 -4.95 2.19
CA PRO A 401 -6.72 -5.58 3.51
C PRO A 401 -7.05 -4.63 4.66
N ASN A 402 -6.90 -3.33 4.48
CA ASN A 402 -7.29 -2.38 5.52
C ASN A 402 -8.81 -2.26 5.60
N SER A 403 -9.50 -2.26 4.47
CA SER A 403 -10.97 -2.32 4.43
C SER A 403 -11.51 -3.67 4.91
N GLU A 404 -10.80 -4.78 4.61
CA GLU A 404 -11.12 -6.08 5.21
C GLU A 404 -10.98 -6.05 6.74
N TYR A 405 -9.89 -5.46 7.23
CA TYR A 405 -9.62 -5.30 8.66
C TYR A 405 -10.73 -4.50 9.35
N GLU A 406 -11.08 -3.33 8.81
CA GLU A 406 -12.13 -2.48 9.39
C GLU A 406 -13.48 -3.19 9.43
N PHE A 407 -13.93 -3.79 8.32
CA PHE A 407 -15.21 -4.46 8.29
C PHE A 407 -15.26 -5.72 9.18
N LEU A 408 -14.22 -6.57 9.12
CA LEU A 408 -14.24 -7.86 9.81
C LEU A 408 -14.03 -7.75 11.32
N THR A 409 -13.28 -6.75 11.79
CA THR A 409 -12.95 -6.61 13.22
C THR A 409 -13.74 -5.51 13.93
N GLY A 410 -14.31 -4.56 13.22
CA GLY A 410 -14.87 -3.34 13.79
C GLY A 410 -13.82 -2.33 14.26
N ASN A 411 -12.53 -2.63 14.15
CA ASN A 411 -11.45 -1.69 14.42
C ASN A 411 -11.29 -0.71 13.27
N THR A 412 -10.64 0.44 13.49
CA THR A 412 -10.38 1.43 12.43
C THR A 412 -8.90 1.56 12.12
N MET A 413 -8.56 1.84 10.87
CA MET A 413 -7.20 2.25 10.51
C MET A 413 -6.84 3.65 11.05
N GLY A 414 -7.81 4.39 11.58
CA GLY A 414 -7.65 5.76 12.05
C GLY A 414 -6.70 5.91 13.24
N PHE A 415 -6.63 4.94 14.12
CA PHE A 415 -5.75 4.93 15.28
C PHE A 415 -4.42 4.22 15.04
N LEU A 416 -4.28 3.61 13.86
CA LEU A 416 -3.08 2.86 13.50
C LEU A 416 -2.07 3.74 12.76
N PRO A 417 -0.79 3.38 12.77
CA PRO A 417 0.24 4.13 12.05
C PRO A 417 -0.10 4.31 10.58
N GLU A 418 0.03 5.53 10.10
CA GLU A 418 -0.26 5.90 8.70
C GLU A 418 0.43 4.96 7.70
N SER A 419 -0.28 4.61 6.64
CA SER A 419 0.17 3.68 5.60
C SER A 419 0.47 2.26 6.08
N SER A 420 0.13 1.90 7.30
CA SER A 420 0.23 0.52 7.78
C SER A 420 -0.80 -0.39 7.08
N VAL A 421 -0.55 -1.68 7.12
CA VAL A 421 -1.49 -2.70 6.65
C VAL A 421 -1.85 -3.57 7.85
N GLY A 422 -3.12 -3.51 8.28
CA GLY A 422 -3.64 -4.17 9.47
C GLY A 422 -3.26 -5.64 9.54
N PHE A 423 -3.49 -6.39 8.49
CA PHE A 423 -3.14 -7.81 8.39
C PHE A 423 -1.64 -8.10 8.52
N ASN A 424 -0.77 -7.21 8.07
CA ASN A 424 0.67 -7.44 8.12
C ASN A 424 1.28 -7.12 9.48
N LEU A 425 0.75 -6.12 10.17
CA LEU A 425 1.37 -5.55 11.36
C LEU A 425 0.64 -5.88 12.66
N PHE A 426 -0.70 -5.96 12.63
CA PHE A 426 -1.51 -6.00 13.85
C PHE A 426 -2.21 -7.34 14.09
N VAL A 427 -2.51 -8.14 13.05
CA VAL A 427 -2.99 -9.50 13.24
C VAL A 427 -1.78 -10.43 13.44
N ARG A 428 -1.40 -10.65 14.71
CA ARG A 428 -0.24 -11.47 15.12
C ARG A 428 -0.60 -12.74 15.87
N GLY A 429 -1.86 -13.02 16.02
CA GLY A 429 -2.46 -14.17 16.72
C GLY A 429 -3.95 -14.13 16.49
N ASN A 430 -4.69 -14.87 17.28
CA ASN A 430 -6.14 -14.87 17.19
C ASN A 430 -6.68 -13.48 17.57
N LEU A 431 -7.49 -12.92 16.68
CA LEU A 431 -8.15 -11.63 16.83
C LEU A 431 -9.66 -11.84 16.68
N PRO A 432 -10.51 -11.31 17.59
CA PRO A 432 -11.95 -11.36 17.43
C PRO A 432 -12.39 -10.74 16.10
N SER A 433 -13.40 -11.34 15.49
CA SER A 433 -13.98 -10.85 14.25
C SER A 433 -15.39 -11.39 14.04
N ILE A 434 -16.10 -10.83 13.05
CA ILE A 434 -17.39 -11.34 12.60
C ILE A 434 -17.31 -12.84 12.26
N ALA A 435 -16.22 -13.30 11.67
CA ALA A 435 -16.06 -14.72 11.30
C ALA A 435 -15.95 -15.62 12.54
N SER A 436 -15.20 -15.20 13.56
CA SER A 436 -15.10 -15.98 14.81
C SER A 436 -16.43 -16.01 15.56
N GLU A 437 -17.17 -14.91 15.59
CA GLU A 437 -18.47 -14.79 16.24
C GLU A 437 -19.54 -15.65 15.54
N LEU A 438 -19.74 -15.47 14.23
CA LEU A 438 -20.68 -16.29 13.49
C LEU A 438 -20.36 -17.78 13.54
N LYS A 439 -19.07 -18.13 13.63
CA LYS A 439 -18.66 -19.53 13.84
C LYS A 439 -19.14 -20.06 15.21
N LEU A 440 -19.07 -19.26 16.28
CA LEU A 440 -19.62 -19.64 17.59
C LEU A 440 -21.13 -19.84 17.55
N GLU A 441 -21.82 -19.03 16.77
CA GLU A 441 -23.27 -19.16 16.48
C GLU A 441 -23.60 -20.34 15.53
N GLY A 442 -22.62 -21.16 15.20
CA GLY A 442 -22.81 -22.39 14.43
C GLY A 442 -22.73 -22.24 12.91
N TYR A 443 -22.37 -21.09 12.38
CA TYR A 443 -22.15 -20.90 10.94
C TYR A 443 -20.96 -21.69 10.42
N THR A 444 -21.04 -22.15 9.18
CA THR A 444 -19.87 -22.51 8.40
C THR A 444 -19.27 -21.24 7.83
N THR A 445 -17.98 -20.99 8.06
CA THR A 445 -17.30 -19.76 7.66
C THR A 445 -16.31 -20.01 6.53
N LEU A 446 -16.56 -19.39 5.38
CA LEU A 446 -15.75 -19.55 4.16
C LEU A 446 -15.25 -18.18 3.65
N ALA A 447 -13.95 -18.06 3.44
CA ALA A 447 -13.36 -16.92 2.73
C ALA A 447 -12.95 -17.31 1.30
N MET A 448 -13.15 -16.43 0.33
CA MET A 448 -12.74 -16.63 -1.07
C MET A 448 -12.07 -15.40 -1.64
N HIS A 449 -10.92 -15.60 -2.32
CA HIS A 449 -10.23 -14.56 -3.09
C HIS A 449 -9.58 -15.17 -4.34
N PRO A 450 -10.09 -14.88 -5.55
CA PRO A 450 -9.62 -15.49 -6.79
C PRO A 450 -8.24 -14.98 -7.21
N TYR A 451 -7.34 -14.80 -6.24
CA TYR A 451 -5.94 -14.40 -6.43
C TYR A 451 -5.01 -15.16 -5.49
N ARG A 452 -3.77 -14.69 -5.31
CA ARG A 452 -2.77 -15.37 -4.47
C ARG A 452 -3.07 -15.22 -2.99
N GLY A 453 -3.33 -16.32 -2.30
CA GLY A 453 -3.64 -16.32 -0.86
C GLY A 453 -2.52 -15.82 0.04
N THR A 454 -1.27 -15.84 -0.42
CA THR A 454 -0.12 -15.31 0.33
C THR A 454 -0.04 -13.78 0.33
N ASN A 455 -0.80 -13.10 -0.54
CA ASN A 455 -0.84 -11.65 -0.55
C ASN A 455 -1.43 -11.15 0.77
N TYR A 456 -0.73 -10.19 1.38
CA TYR A 456 -1.07 -9.63 2.69
C TYR A 456 -1.23 -10.67 3.80
N ARG A 457 -0.61 -11.86 3.65
CA ARG A 457 -0.67 -12.96 4.63
C ARG A 457 -2.08 -13.53 4.84
N ARG A 458 -3.04 -13.35 3.93
CA ARG A 458 -4.43 -13.83 4.09
C ARG A 458 -4.51 -15.31 4.46
N ASN A 459 -3.62 -16.15 3.89
CA ASN A 459 -3.52 -17.58 4.23
C ASN A 459 -3.15 -17.85 5.69
N ILE A 460 -2.64 -16.85 6.43
CA ILE A 460 -2.34 -16.91 7.86
C ILE A 460 -3.41 -16.17 8.65
N VAL A 461 -3.82 -15.00 8.18
CA VAL A 461 -4.73 -14.10 8.89
C VAL A 461 -6.15 -14.67 8.96
N TYR A 462 -6.72 -15.14 7.86
CA TYR A 462 -8.09 -15.63 7.86
C TYR A 462 -8.35 -16.77 8.87
N PRO A 463 -7.49 -17.79 9.01
CA PRO A 463 -7.62 -18.74 10.11
C PRO A 463 -7.55 -18.10 11.50
N GLN A 464 -6.70 -17.09 11.69
CA GLN A 464 -6.53 -16.38 12.97
C GLN A 464 -7.73 -15.52 13.36
N ILE A 465 -8.54 -15.10 12.40
CA ILE A 465 -9.76 -14.33 12.63
C ILE A 465 -11.04 -15.18 12.49
N GLY A 466 -10.92 -16.51 12.43
CA GLY A 466 -12.06 -17.43 12.62
C GLY A 466 -12.56 -18.15 11.37
N PHE A 467 -12.04 -17.91 10.17
CA PHE A 467 -12.49 -18.65 8.97
C PHE A 467 -12.06 -20.10 8.98
N ASP A 468 -13.00 -21.02 8.72
CA ASP A 468 -12.74 -22.47 8.61
C ASP A 468 -12.00 -22.82 7.32
N THR A 469 -12.31 -22.13 6.24
CA THR A 469 -11.79 -22.45 4.90
C THR A 469 -11.46 -21.17 4.15
N PHE A 470 -10.36 -21.19 3.40
CA PHE A 470 -9.98 -20.11 2.50
C PHE A 470 -9.64 -20.65 1.10
N TYR A 471 -10.43 -20.25 0.10
CA TYR A 471 -10.19 -20.56 -1.30
C TYR A 471 -9.46 -19.44 -2.02
N THR A 472 -8.43 -19.84 -2.75
CA THR A 472 -7.55 -18.96 -3.52
C THR A 472 -7.70 -19.23 -5.02
N ARG A 473 -7.00 -18.47 -5.86
CA ARG A 473 -7.05 -18.63 -7.33
C ARG A 473 -6.99 -20.09 -7.80
N ASP A 474 -6.20 -20.93 -7.16
CA ASP A 474 -5.94 -22.29 -7.62
C ASP A 474 -7.12 -23.26 -7.31
N ASP A 475 -8.06 -22.83 -6.46
CA ASP A 475 -9.28 -23.56 -6.08
C ASP A 475 -10.46 -23.30 -7.03
N PHE A 476 -10.35 -22.28 -7.90
CA PHE A 476 -11.39 -21.96 -8.89
C PHE A 476 -11.21 -22.82 -10.13
N LYS A 477 -12.29 -23.48 -10.58
CA LYS A 477 -12.35 -24.26 -11.82
C LYS A 477 -13.17 -23.50 -12.86
N ASN A 478 -12.93 -23.76 -14.16
CA ASN A 478 -13.66 -23.16 -15.28
C ASN A 478 -13.63 -21.62 -15.27
N GLN A 479 -12.46 -21.06 -14.96
CA GLN A 479 -12.26 -19.63 -14.78
C GLN A 479 -12.50 -18.85 -16.08
N SER A 480 -13.33 -17.81 -16.02
CA SER A 480 -13.34 -16.75 -17.03
C SER A 480 -12.45 -15.59 -16.58
N TYR A 481 -11.94 -14.85 -17.54
CA TYR A 481 -11.00 -13.76 -17.30
C TYR A 481 -11.48 -12.49 -17.97
N ILE A 482 -11.50 -11.42 -17.21
CA ILE A 482 -11.58 -10.05 -17.72
C ILE A 482 -10.18 -9.44 -17.53
N ARG A 483 -9.60 -8.91 -18.62
CA ARG A 483 -8.22 -8.45 -18.59
C ARG A 483 -7.26 -9.61 -18.22
N ASN A 484 -6.58 -9.51 -17.11
CA ASN A 484 -5.65 -10.53 -16.59
C ASN A 484 -6.15 -11.19 -15.30
N TYR A 485 -7.36 -10.88 -14.88
CA TYR A 485 -7.93 -11.29 -13.60
C TYR A 485 -9.09 -12.26 -13.80
N ILE A 486 -9.28 -13.15 -12.85
CA ILE A 486 -10.49 -13.98 -12.79
C ILE A 486 -11.68 -13.04 -12.63
N SER A 487 -12.74 -13.28 -13.41
CA SER A 487 -13.92 -12.43 -13.43
C SER A 487 -14.73 -12.54 -12.13
N ASP A 488 -15.43 -11.45 -11.80
CA ASP A 488 -16.39 -11.42 -10.69
C ASP A 488 -17.50 -12.45 -10.91
N GLN A 489 -17.93 -12.69 -12.15
CA GLN A 489 -18.90 -13.73 -12.49
C GLN A 489 -18.41 -15.14 -12.08
N THR A 490 -17.12 -15.47 -12.28
CA THR A 490 -16.55 -16.75 -11.83
C THR A 490 -16.61 -16.89 -10.29
N LEU A 491 -16.36 -15.80 -9.56
CA LEU A 491 -16.49 -15.79 -8.09
C LEU A 491 -17.96 -15.98 -7.68
N ALA A 492 -18.90 -15.29 -8.30
CA ALA A 492 -20.32 -15.42 -8.03
C ALA A 492 -20.84 -16.85 -8.25
N GLU A 493 -20.50 -17.47 -9.37
CA GLU A 493 -20.82 -18.89 -9.64
C GLU A 493 -20.23 -19.84 -8.58
N ARG A 494 -19.04 -19.52 -8.06
CA ARG A 494 -18.44 -20.28 -6.98
C ARG A 494 -19.18 -20.07 -5.65
N ILE A 495 -19.59 -18.85 -5.32
CA ILE A 495 -20.41 -18.55 -4.14
C ILE A 495 -21.69 -19.40 -4.14
N VAL A 496 -22.43 -19.40 -5.25
CA VAL A 496 -23.63 -20.21 -5.41
C VAL A 496 -23.34 -21.71 -5.22
N SER A 497 -22.26 -22.21 -5.83
CA SER A 497 -21.87 -23.61 -5.70
C SER A 497 -21.49 -24.01 -4.25
N GLU A 498 -20.84 -23.12 -3.51
CA GLU A 498 -20.47 -23.42 -2.12
C GLU A 498 -21.68 -23.28 -1.17
N PHE A 499 -22.59 -22.34 -1.43
CA PHE A 499 -23.85 -22.24 -0.73
C PHE A 499 -24.67 -23.53 -0.87
N GLU A 500 -24.85 -24.05 -2.09
CA GLU A 500 -25.57 -25.31 -2.34
C GLU A 500 -24.95 -26.51 -1.61
N LYS A 501 -23.62 -26.56 -1.51
CA LYS A 501 -22.94 -27.59 -0.71
C LYS A 501 -23.17 -27.41 0.78
N ASN A 502 -23.18 -26.16 1.26
CA ASN A 502 -23.39 -25.88 2.67
C ASN A 502 -24.80 -26.27 3.12
N LYS A 503 -25.81 -26.14 2.28
CA LYS A 503 -27.20 -26.59 2.56
C LYS A 503 -27.25 -28.05 2.99
N GLU A 504 -26.36 -28.92 2.46
CA GLU A 504 -26.27 -30.32 2.85
C GLU A 504 -25.85 -30.51 4.33
N THR A 505 -25.18 -29.50 4.92
CA THR A 505 -24.74 -29.54 6.33
C THR A 505 -25.84 -29.17 7.32
N GLY A 506 -26.88 -28.48 6.87
CA GLY A 506 -27.94 -27.91 7.69
C GLY A 506 -27.51 -26.76 8.61
N LYS A 507 -26.31 -26.22 8.42
CA LYS A 507 -25.78 -25.06 9.15
C LYS A 507 -25.98 -23.78 8.37
N PRO A 508 -26.17 -22.62 9.02
CA PRO A 508 -26.13 -21.35 8.33
C PRO A 508 -24.76 -21.10 7.75
N PHE A 509 -24.70 -20.28 6.70
CA PHE A 509 -23.50 -20.05 5.90
C PHE A 509 -23.05 -18.60 5.98
N PHE A 510 -21.78 -18.37 6.30
CA PHE A 510 -21.11 -17.09 6.17
C PHE A 510 -20.03 -17.18 5.10
N SER A 511 -20.18 -16.39 4.05
CA SER A 511 -19.20 -16.32 2.95
C SER A 511 -18.64 -14.92 2.82
N TRP A 512 -17.33 -14.78 3.01
CA TRP A 512 -16.53 -13.57 2.80
C TRP A 512 -15.80 -13.62 1.46
N ASN A 513 -16.10 -12.69 0.57
CA ASN A 513 -15.65 -12.76 -0.82
C ASN A 513 -14.96 -11.46 -1.23
N VAL A 514 -13.66 -11.53 -1.53
CA VAL A 514 -12.87 -10.39 -2.01
C VAL A 514 -12.62 -10.56 -3.50
N THR A 515 -13.16 -9.67 -4.33
CA THR A 515 -12.98 -9.75 -5.79
C THR A 515 -11.57 -9.27 -6.23
N VAL A 516 -11.27 -9.32 -7.53
CA VAL A 516 -9.97 -8.88 -8.06
C VAL A 516 -10.07 -8.32 -9.49
N GLN A 517 -11.23 -8.46 -10.13
CA GLN A 517 -11.40 -8.13 -11.55
C GLN A 517 -11.06 -6.68 -11.85
N ASN A 518 -11.50 -5.75 -10.99
CA ASN A 518 -11.35 -4.33 -11.19
C ASN A 518 -9.99 -3.78 -10.78
N HIS A 519 -9.09 -4.63 -10.25
CA HIS A 519 -7.76 -4.21 -9.80
C HIS A 519 -7.01 -3.42 -10.89
N GLY A 520 -6.40 -2.26 -10.53
CA GLY A 520 -5.55 -1.48 -11.44
C GLY A 520 -4.50 -2.36 -12.15
N ASP A 521 -3.95 -2.06 -13.30
CA ASP A 521 -3.75 -0.81 -14.01
C ASP A 521 -4.77 -0.63 -15.16
N TYR A 522 -5.24 0.56 -15.39
CA TYR A 522 -6.25 0.86 -16.42
C TYR A 522 -5.61 1.41 -17.69
N PHE A 523 -4.79 0.61 -18.39
CA PHE A 523 -4.10 1.01 -19.63
C PHE A 523 -4.77 0.47 -20.87
N ALA A 524 -4.75 1.23 -21.97
CA ALA A 524 -5.39 0.92 -23.24
C ALA A 524 -5.07 -0.47 -23.84
N LYS A 525 -3.94 -1.07 -23.46
CA LYS A 525 -3.54 -2.40 -23.94
C LYS A 525 -4.13 -3.55 -23.12
N ASN A 526 -4.80 -3.25 -22.02
CA ASN A 526 -5.29 -4.23 -21.06
C ASN A 526 -6.82 -4.20 -20.97
N THR A 527 -7.49 -4.52 -22.08
CA THR A 527 -8.96 -4.52 -22.21
C THR A 527 -9.50 -5.84 -22.74
N LYS A 528 -8.71 -6.93 -22.63
CA LYS A 528 -9.12 -8.24 -23.14
C LYS A 528 -10.41 -8.71 -22.46
N ASN A 529 -11.38 -9.13 -23.26
CA ASN A 529 -12.70 -9.61 -22.84
C ASN A 529 -13.55 -8.58 -22.05
N LEU A 530 -13.16 -7.31 -22.07
CA LEU A 530 -13.94 -6.22 -21.47
C LEU A 530 -14.76 -5.54 -22.59
N ASP A 531 -16.05 -5.44 -22.38
CA ASP A 531 -16.90 -4.57 -23.21
C ASP A 531 -16.56 -3.11 -22.88
N MET A 532 -16.44 -2.29 -23.92
CA MET A 532 -16.02 -0.89 -23.83
C MET A 532 -17.13 0.04 -24.40
N SER A 533 -18.39 -0.35 -24.24
CA SER A 533 -19.55 0.37 -24.78
C SER A 533 -19.79 1.72 -24.10
N ILE A 534 -19.57 1.79 -22.79
CA ILE A 534 -19.77 3.03 -22.02
C ILE A 534 -18.65 4.02 -22.30
N HIS A 535 -19.00 5.24 -22.62
CA HIS A 535 -18.11 6.36 -22.86
C HIS A 535 -18.20 7.39 -21.74
N VAL A 536 -17.10 8.08 -21.48
CA VAL A 536 -17.04 9.21 -20.53
C VAL A 536 -17.10 10.50 -21.35
N GLU A 537 -18.09 11.33 -21.06
CA GLU A 537 -18.37 12.55 -21.83
C GLU A 537 -17.53 13.76 -21.40
N ASN A 538 -16.87 13.69 -20.23
CA ASN A 538 -16.03 14.75 -19.69
C ASN A 538 -14.64 14.74 -20.33
N PRO A 539 -14.27 15.70 -21.17
CA PRO A 539 -12.98 15.68 -21.88
C PRO A 539 -11.77 15.99 -20.98
N GLU A 540 -12.00 16.54 -19.78
CA GLU A 540 -10.98 16.96 -18.83
C GLU A 540 -10.34 15.80 -18.08
N VAL A 541 -11.05 14.66 -17.95
CA VAL A 541 -10.57 13.50 -17.20
C VAL A 541 -9.62 12.61 -18.00
N ASP A 542 -8.88 11.72 -17.33
CA ASP A 542 -8.09 10.68 -18.01
C ASP A 542 -9.03 9.70 -18.74
N GLN A 543 -9.31 9.99 -19.99
CA GLN A 543 -10.24 9.26 -20.85
C GLN A 543 -9.91 7.75 -20.94
N THR A 544 -8.64 7.38 -20.88
CA THR A 544 -8.24 5.98 -21.00
C THR A 544 -8.54 5.19 -19.74
N ARG A 545 -8.11 5.72 -18.60
CA ARG A 545 -8.30 5.04 -17.31
C ARG A 545 -9.77 4.99 -16.93
N THR A 546 -10.44 6.13 -17.04
CA THR A 546 -11.82 6.29 -16.61
C THR A 546 -12.75 5.43 -17.46
N LYS A 547 -12.57 5.41 -18.79
CA LYS A 547 -13.37 4.56 -19.68
C LYS A 547 -13.21 3.06 -19.38
N ILE A 548 -11.98 2.58 -19.14
CA ILE A 548 -11.76 1.17 -18.78
C ILE A 548 -12.46 0.87 -17.46
N TYR A 549 -12.31 1.74 -16.48
CA TYR A 549 -12.84 1.56 -15.15
C TYR A 549 -14.39 1.50 -15.13
N VAL A 550 -15.10 2.45 -15.76
CA VAL A 550 -16.58 2.46 -15.74
C VAL A 550 -17.17 1.21 -16.41
N ASN A 551 -16.49 0.67 -17.42
CA ASN A 551 -16.91 -0.59 -18.05
C ASN A 551 -16.60 -1.83 -17.20
N LEU A 552 -15.60 -1.77 -16.28
CA LEU A 552 -15.39 -2.83 -15.29
C LEU A 552 -16.48 -2.81 -14.23
N ILE A 553 -16.86 -1.65 -13.74
CA ILE A 553 -17.95 -1.50 -12.76
C ILE A 553 -19.27 -2.03 -13.32
N ARG A 554 -19.55 -1.83 -14.61
CA ARG A 554 -20.71 -2.45 -15.28
C ARG A 554 -20.73 -3.97 -15.18
N GLN A 555 -19.56 -4.61 -15.19
CA GLN A 555 -19.47 -6.08 -15.02
C GLN A 555 -19.73 -6.48 -13.54
N SER A 556 -19.31 -5.66 -12.58
CA SER A 556 -19.60 -5.90 -11.16
C SER A 556 -21.07 -5.72 -10.84
N ASP A 557 -21.74 -4.72 -11.44
CA ASP A 557 -23.19 -4.53 -11.35
C ASP A 557 -23.96 -5.76 -11.89
N ALA A 558 -23.58 -6.24 -13.07
CA ALA A 558 -24.18 -7.44 -13.67
C ALA A 558 -23.93 -8.71 -12.85
N MET A 559 -22.79 -8.82 -12.20
CA MET A 559 -22.47 -9.91 -11.28
C MET A 559 -23.39 -9.87 -10.05
N PHE A 560 -23.63 -8.68 -9.50
CA PHE A 560 -24.53 -8.52 -8.36
C PHE A 560 -25.99 -8.86 -8.75
N GLU A 561 -26.46 -8.40 -9.92
CA GLU A 561 -27.73 -8.79 -10.51
C GLU A 561 -27.88 -10.32 -10.60
N TYR A 562 -26.85 -11.02 -11.09
CA TYR A 562 -26.83 -12.49 -11.16
C TYR A 562 -27.01 -13.15 -9.79
N LEU A 563 -26.36 -12.63 -8.74
CA LEU A 563 -26.52 -13.17 -7.38
C LEU A 563 -27.92 -12.92 -6.84
N VAL A 564 -28.45 -11.71 -6.96
CA VAL A 564 -29.80 -11.37 -6.54
C VAL A 564 -30.84 -12.23 -7.28
N ASP A 565 -30.73 -12.35 -8.60
CA ASP A 565 -31.59 -13.20 -9.40
C ASP A 565 -31.53 -14.70 -9.00
N THR A 566 -30.38 -15.16 -8.58
CA THR A 566 -30.20 -16.54 -8.16
C THR A 566 -30.82 -16.77 -6.79
N PHE A 567 -30.46 -15.94 -5.81
CA PHE A 567 -30.89 -16.11 -4.43
C PHE A 567 -32.31 -15.67 -4.15
N SER A 568 -32.94 -14.86 -5.02
CA SER A 568 -34.40 -14.56 -4.95
C SER A 568 -35.29 -15.79 -5.12
N LYS A 569 -34.74 -16.92 -5.60
CA LYS A 569 -35.46 -18.19 -5.82
C LYS A 569 -35.20 -19.20 -4.70
N GLU A 570 -34.35 -18.85 -3.72
CA GLU A 570 -34.01 -19.72 -2.61
C GLU A 570 -35.07 -19.69 -1.51
N ASP A 571 -35.38 -20.86 -0.96
CA ASP A 571 -36.31 -21.02 0.16
C ASP A 571 -35.69 -20.69 1.52
N GLU A 572 -34.34 -20.68 1.60
CA GLU A 572 -33.61 -20.31 2.79
C GLU A 572 -33.40 -18.78 2.83
N PRO A 573 -33.45 -18.16 4.02
CA PRO A 573 -33.19 -16.73 4.13
C PRO A 573 -31.74 -16.44 3.82
N VAL A 574 -31.51 -15.50 2.91
CA VAL A 574 -30.18 -15.08 2.45
C VAL A 574 -30.10 -13.56 2.45
N VAL A 575 -29.01 -13.07 3.00
CA VAL A 575 -28.60 -11.66 2.93
C VAL A 575 -27.34 -11.56 2.10
N ILE A 576 -27.35 -10.67 1.10
CA ILE A 576 -26.17 -10.35 0.29
C ILE A 576 -25.76 -8.92 0.57
N VAL A 577 -24.48 -8.74 0.90
CA VAL A 577 -23.86 -7.43 1.11
C VAL A 577 -22.79 -7.24 0.06
N MET A 578 -22.78 -6.11 -0.63
CA MET A 578 -21.66 -5.70 -1.48
C MET A 578 -21.25 -4.28 -1.17
N PHE A 579 -19.94 -4.04 -1.07
CA PHE A 579 -19.35 -2.72 -0.89
C PHE A 579 -17.97 -2.64 -1.55
N GLY A 580 -17.49 -1.41 -1.81
CA GLY A 580 -16.15 -1.17 -2.31
C GLY A 580 -15.09 -1.26 -1.22
N ASP A 581 -13.88 -1.67 -1.56
CA ASP A 581 -12.74 -1.58 -0.63
C ASP A 581 -12.11 -0.18 -0.61
N HIS A 582 -12.06 0.48 -1.75
CA HIS A 582 -11.57 1.85 -1.96
C HIS A 582 -11.91 2.35 -3.36
N GLN A 583 -11.77 3.64 -3.60
CA GLN A 583 -11.84 4.17 -4.96
C GLN A 583 -10.60 3.80 -5.79
N ALA A 584 -10.77 3.71 -7.10
CA ALA A 584 -9.70 3.50 -8.06
C ALA A 584 -8.84 4.75 -8.24
N ASN A 585 -7.53 4.58 -8.43
CA ASN A 585 -6.67 5.70 -8.84
C ASN A 585 -6.81 5.96 -10.35
N LEU A 586 -7.75 6.83 -10.73
CA LEU A 586 -8.02 7.21 -12.12
C LEU A 586 -7.12 8.36 -12.64
N GLY A 587 -6.19 8.85 -11.83
CA GLY A 587 -5.26 9.92 -12.17
C GLY A 587 -5.69 11.29 -11.60
N ASP A 588 -4.70 12.17 -11.49
CA ASP A 588 -4.88 13.48 -10.86
C ASP A 588 -5.91 14.35 -11.61
N ASP A 589 -5.89 14.34 -12.96
CA ASP A 589 -6.83 15.10 -13.80
C ASP A 589 -8.30 14.72 -13.53
N THR A 590 -8.58 13.43 -13.32
CA THR A 590 -9.93 12.96 -13.01
C THR A 590 -10.41 13.46 -11.65
N TYR A 591 -9.55 13.39 -10.62
CA TYR A 591 -9.94 13.88 -9.28
C TYR A 591 -9.97 15.40 -9.20
N GLU A 592 -9.11 16.12 -9.95
CA GLU A 592 -9.20 17.59 -10.06
C GLU A 592 -10.54 18.01 -10.70
N TYR A 593 -11.01 17.27 -11.70
CA TYR A 593 -12.34 17.49 -12.28
C TYR A 593 -13.45 17.23 -11.26
N LEU A 594 -13.47 16.06 -10.65
CA LEU A 594 -14.53 15.65 -9.72
C LEU A 594 -14.64 16.58 -8.51
N LEU A 595 -13.53 16.95 -7.90
CA LEU A 595 -13.50 17.72 -6.68
C LEU A 595 -13.40 19.24 -6.94
N GLY A 596 -13.13 19.64 -8.19
CA GLY A 596 -13.05 21.06 -8.61
C GLY A 596 -11.81 21.79 -8.12
N LYS A 597 -10.87 21.07 -7.46
CA LYS A 597 -9.62 21.60 -6.89
C LYS A 597 -8.50 20.57 -7.09
N LYS A 598 -7.26 21.02 -7.04
CA LYS A 598 -6.11 20.14 -6.94
C LYS A 598 -6.06 19.47 -5.56
N ASP A 599 -5.50 18.29 -5.48
CA ASP A 599 -5.41 17.56 -4.21
C ASP A 599 -4.70 18.37 -3.10
N GLU A 600 -3.73 19.20 -3.48
CA GLU A 600 -3.00 20.08 -2.57
C GLU A 600 -3.81 21.24 -1.99
N ASP A 601 -4.90 21.62 -2.64
CA ASP A 601 -5.78 22.73 -2.28
C ASP A 601 -7.07 22.26 -1.56
N LEU A 602 -7.26 20.93 -1.42
CA LEU A 602 -8.39 20.35 -0.70
C LEU A 602 -8.23 20.50 0.81
N THR A 603 -9.29 20.92 1.48
CA THR A 603 -9.39 20.79 2.94
C THR A 603 -9.44 19.31 3.33
N PRO A 604 -9.15 18.96 4.61
CA PRO A 604 -9.33 17.58 5.09
C PRO A 604 -10.74 17.03 4.83
N GLU A 605 -11.77 17.84 5.08
CA GLU A 605 -13.17 17.47 4.83
C GLU A 605 -13.46 17.24 3.34
N GLU A 606 -13.07 18.14 2.44
CA GLU A 606 -13.27 17.98 0.99
C GLU A 606 -12.56 16.73 0.46
N ARG A 607 -11.44 16.36 1.06
CA ARG A 607 -10.68 15.18 0.68
C ARG A 607 -11.39 13.88 1.01
N MET A 608 -12.33 13.88 1.96
CA MET A 608 -13.14 12.70 2.31
C MET A 608 -13.88 12.11 1.10
N GLU A 609 -14.27 12.93 0.13
CA GLU A 609 -14.93 12.45 -1.10
C GLU A 609 -14.08 11.40 -1.88
N LYS A 610 -12.76 11.36 -1.70
CA LYS A 610 -11.87 10.34 -2.29
C LYS A 610 -11.96 8.99 -1.58
N TYR A 611 -12.58 8.92 -0.42
CA TYR A 611 -12.69 7.73 0.41
C TYR A 611 -14.12 7.18 0.46
N LYS A 612 -15.06 7.85 -0.20
CA LYS A 612 -16.47 7.49 -0.32
C LYS A 612 -16.64 6.31 -1.27
N ILE A 613 -17.31 5.26 -0.81
CA ILE A 613 -17.58 4.03 -1.54
C ILE A 613 -19.06 3.65 -1.37
N PRO A 614 -19.73 3.10 -2.39
CA PRO A 614 -21.08 2.62 -2.26
C PRO A 614 -21.14 1.28 -1.52
N PHE A 615 -22.26 1.06 -0.82
CA PHE A 615 -22.64 -0.27 -0.34
C PHE A 615 -24.11 -0.56 -0.63
N VAL A 616 -24.42 -1.84 -0.73
CA VAL A 616 -25.79 -2.36 -0.88
C VAL A 616 -25.92 -3.64 -0.05
N ILE A 617 -27.02 -3.74 0.69
CA ILE A 617 -27.48 -4.90 1.44
C ILE A 617 -28.81 -5.29 0.85
N TRP A 618 -28.95 -6.52 0.41
CA TRP A 618 -30.20 -7.06 -0.12
C TRP A 618 -30.53 -8.38 0.56
N ALA A 619 -31.83 -8.62 0.81
CA ALA A 619 -32.34 -9.86 1.36
C ALA A 619 -33.38 -10.50 0.43
N ASN A 620 -33.46 -11.83 0.41
CA ASN A 620 -34.56 -12.54 -0.32
C ASN A 620 -35.84 -12.66 0.49
N TYR A 621 -35.98 -11.89 1.55
CA TYR A 621 -37.15 -11.80 2.42
C TYR A 621 -37.39 -10.33 2.79
N ASP A 622 -38.61 -10.04 3.29
CA ASP A 622 -39.01 -8.68 3.65
C ASP A 622 -38.11 -8.10 4.73
N ILE A 623 -37.48 -6.99 4.42
CA ILE A 623 -36.69 -6.16 5.36
C ILE A 623 -37.16 -4.71 5.25
N GLN A 624 -36.90 -3.91 6.28
CA GLN A 624 -37.11 -2.47 6.19
C GLN A 624 -36.15 -1.85 5.22
N GLU A 625 -36.65 -1.19 4.21
CA GLU A 625 -35.84 -0.47 3.22
C GLU A 625 -35.29 0.81 3.83
N GLU A 626 -34.01 1.08 3.59
CA GLU A 626 -33.32 2.23 4.16
C GLU A 626 -32.27 2.79 3.19
N THR A 627 -32.11 4.12 3.19
CA THR A 627 -30.97 4.77 2.57
C THR A 627 -30.12 5.38 3.65
N VAL A 628 -28.90 4.83 3.83
CA VAL A 628 -27.92 5.34 4.77
C VAL A 628 -27.04 6.35 4.04
N GLU A 629 -27.24 7.65 4.31
CA GLU A 629 -26.51 8.70 3.60
C GLU A 629 -25.00 8.57 3.73
N LYS A 630 -24.50 8.24 4.92
CA LYS A 630 -23.08 8.05 5.18
C LYS A 630 -22.83 7.21 6.44
N THR A 631 -21.87 6.31 6.34
CA THR A 631 -21.32 5.54 7.46
C THR A 631 -19.83 5.26 7.22
N SER A 632 -19.19 4.40 8.00
CA SER A 632 -17.83 3.90 7.74
C SER A 632 -17.77 2.37 7.85
N LEU A 633 -16.70 1.78 7.30
CA LEU A 633 -16.62 0.32 7.18
C LEU A 633 -16.57 -0.41 8.53
N ASN A 634 -15.98 0.18 9.53
CA ASN A 634 -15.92 -0.35 10.90
C ASN A 634 -17.30 -0.45 11.59
N TYR A 635 -18.28 0.34 11.15
CA TYR A 635 -19.65 0.30 11.68
C TYR A 635 -20.60 -0.58 10.85
N LEU A 636 -20.25 -0.85 9.60
CA LEU A 636 -21.19 -1.41 8.61
C LEU A 636 -21.79 -2.76 9.06
N TYR A 637 -21.00 -3.63 9.72
CA TYR A 637 -21.55 -4.88 10.25
C TYR A 637 -22.51 -4.65 11.42
N SER A 638 -22.20 -3.75 12.34
CA SER A 638 -23.07 -3.44 13.49
C SER A 638 -24.43 -2.91 13.01
N ILE A 639 -24.45 -2.04 12.00
CA ILE A 639 -25.66 -1.55 11.36
C ILE A 639 -26.45 -2.69 10.70
N LEU A 640 -25.76 -3.53 9.92
CA LEU A 640 -26.37 -4.72 9.31
C LEU A 640 -26.97 -5.65 10.36
N ALA A 641 -26.23 -5.93 11.43
CA ALA A 641 -26.63 -6.87 12.47
C ALA A 641 -27.87 -6.38 13.23
N ASP A 642 -27.92 -5.11 13.57
CA ASP A 642 -29.09 -4.47 14.21
C ASP A 642 -30.33 -4.53 13.30
N ARG A 643 -30.20 -4.16 12.03
CA ARG A 643 -31.34 -4.10 11.09
C ARG A 643 -31.90 -5.47 10.73
N LEU A 644 -31.05 -6.52 10.69
CA LEU A 644 -31.40 -7.83 10.18
C LEU A 644 -31.36 -8.95 11.25
N GLY A 645 -31.08 -8.61 12.50
CA GLY A 645 -31.10 -9.53 13.64
C GLY A 645 -29.94 -10.54 13.64
N PHE A 646 -28.78 -10.16 13.13
CA PHE A 646 -27.57 -10.96 13.30
C PHE A 646 -27.00 -10.79 14.71
N PRO A 647 -26.23 -11.77 15.23
CA PRO A 647 -25.62 -11.67 16.53
C PRO A 647 -24.62 -10.50 16.60
N MET A 648 -24.54 -9.89 17.81
CA MET A 648 -23.60 -8.79 18.07
C MET A 648 -22.90 -8.97 19.43
N THR A 649 -21.59 -8.86 19.43
CA THR A 649 -20.78 -8.73 20.64
C THR A 649 -21.05 -7.40 21.38
N GLY A 650 -20.58 -7.27 22.61
CA GLY A 650 -20.60 -5.98 23.32
C GLY A 650 -19.88 -4.87 22.54
N TYR A 651 -18.77 -5.21 21.90
CA TYR A 651 -18.02 -4.26 21.06
C TYR A 651 -18.82 -3.74 19.87
N GLN A 652 -19.54 -4.61 19.18
CA GLN A 652 -20.37 -4.21 18.03
C GLN A 652 -21.57 -3.37 18.46
N LYS A 653 -22.16 -3.63 19.63
CA LYS A 653 -23.18 -2.77 20.21
C LYS A 653 -22.64 -1.39 20.57
N TYR A 654 -21.43 -1.32 21.16
CA TYR A 654 -20.73 -0.06 21.39
C TYR A 654 -20.50 0.72 20.09
N LEU A 655 -20.07 0.04 19.00
CA LEU A 655 -19.87 0.66 17.70
C LEU A 655 -21.16 1.17 17.08
N LEU A 656 -22.27 0.45 17.30
CA LEU A 656 -23.59 0.88 16.85
C LEU A 656 -23.98 2.19 17.55
N ASP A 657 -23.90 2.24 18.89
CA ASP A 657 -24.20 3.45 19.67
C ASP A 657 -23.30 4.62 19.28
N LEU A 658 -22.00 4.37 19.08
CA LEU A 658 -21.06 5.39 18.65
C LEU A 658 -21.42 5.94 17.26
N SER A 659 -21.89 5.09 16.36
CA SER A 659 -22.29 5.47 15.00
C SER A 659 -23.51 6.42 14.95
N GLU A 660 -24.35 6.44 15.99
CA GLU A 660 -25.46 7.38 16.06
C GLU A 660 -24.99 8.82 16.27
N GLU A 661 -23.90 9.03 17.02
CA GLU A 661 -23.35 10.35 17.27
C GLU A 661 -22.22 10.71 16.27
N ILE A 662 -21.47 9.72 15.82
CA ILE A 662 -20.31 9.84 14.91
C ILE A 662 -20.51 8.84 13.77
N PRO A 663 -21.40 9.13 12.80
CA PRO A 663 -21.76 8.17 11.74
C PRO A 663 -20.61 7.81 10.82
N VAL A 664 -19.54 8.59 10.77
CA VAL A 664 -18.35 8.29 9.98
C VAL A 664 -17.11 8.49 10.81
N LEU A 665 -16.27 7.46 10.88
CA LEU A 665 -14.92 7.54 11.44
C LEU A 665 -13.97 6.70 10.60
N CYS A 666 -12.98 7.33 10.00
CA CYS A 666 -11.94 6.66 9.20
C CYS A 666 -10.57 7.35 9.42
N ALA A 667 -9.52 6.87 8.79
CA ALA A 667 -8.17 7.42 8.97
C ALA A 667 -8.01 8.89 8.56
N GLN A 668 -8.97 9.46 7.85
CA GLN A 668 -8.91 10.85 7.37
C GLN A 668 -9.58 11.84 8.35
N GLY A 669 -10.39 11.36 9.27
CA GLY A 669 -11.18 12.16 10.19
C GLY A 669 -12.56 11.56 10.45
N TYR A 670 -13.44 12.33 11.05
CA TYR A 670 -14.79 11.89 11.35
C TYR A 670 -15.83 13.00 11.17
N TRP A 671 -17.06 12.59 10.83
CA TRP A 671 -18.24 13.44 10.88
C TRP A 671 -19.12 13.05 12.07
N THR A 672 -19.69 14.07 12.67
CA THR A 672 -20.72 13.95 13.71
C THR A 672 -22.11 13.97 13.11
N ALA A 673 -23.11 13.55 13.87
CA ALA A 673 -24.50 13.51 13.41
C ALA A 673 -25.07 14.89 13.06
N ASP A 674 -24.52 15.98 13.61
CA ASP A 674 -24.90 17.36 13.27
C ASP A 674 -24.24 17.86 11.97
N GLY A 675 -23.40 17.03 11.34
CA GLY A 675 -22.69 17.33 10.09
C GLY A 675 -21.35 18.04 10.24
N SER A 676 -20.85 18.23 11.47
CA SER A 676 -19.52 18.81 11.71
C SER A 676 -18.40 17.81 11.39
N PHE A 677 -17.29 18.30 10.84
CA PHE A 677 -16.09 17.50 10.54
C PHE A 677 -14.95 17.83 11.50
N TYR A 678 -14.26 16.81 11.97
CA TYR A 678 -13.07 16.94 12.82
C TYR A 678 -11.96 15.99 12.39
N GLU A 679 -10.71 16.39 12.61
CA GLU A 679 -9.57 15.48 12.52
C GLU A 679 -9.49 14.59 13.77
N LEU A 680 -8.98 13.34 13.63
CA LEU A 680 -8.96 12.35 14.73
C LEU A 680 -8.20 12.80 16.01
N LYS A 681 -7.22 13.68 15.85
CA LYS A 681 -6.38 14.18 16.96
C LYS A 681 -6.75 15.59 17.38
N ASP A 682 -7.88 16.11 16.98
CA ASP A 682 -8.37 17.41 17.41
C ASP A 682 -8.87 17.35 18.87
N GLN A 683 -8.01 17.74 19.79
CA GLN A 683 -8.32 17.78 21.23
C GLN A 683 -9.32 18.89 21.61
N GLU A 684 -9.60 19.82 20.72
CA GLU A 684 -10.61 20.87 20.94
C GLU A 684 -12.01 20.37 20.54
N SER A 685 -12.11 19.22 19.87
CA SER A 685 -13.39 18.62 19.52
C SER A 685 -14.19 18.24 20.77
N PRO A 686 -15.50 18.54 20.83
CA PRO A 686 -16.37 18.09 21.92
C PRO A 686 -16.54 16.56 21.97
N TYR A 687 -16.10 15.84 20.94
CA TYR A 687 -16.19 14.38 20.83
C TYR A 687 -14.85 13.69 21.09
N TYR A 688 -13.78 14.44 21.46
CA TYR A 688 -12.44 13.87 21.66
C TYR A 688 -12.43 12.70 22.64
N ASP A 689 -13.14 12.81 23.77
CA ASP A 689 -13.20 11.76 24.78
C ASP A 689 -13.80 10.46 24.20
N LYS A 690 -14.87 10.54 23.40
CA LYS A 690 -15.48 9.37 22.74
C LYS A 690 -14.55 8.74 21.70
N ILE A 691 -13.84 9.56 20.95
CA ILE A 691 -12.83 9.08 20.00
C ILE A 691 -11.70 8.37 20.76
N ASN A 692 -11.27 8.92 21.91
CA ASN A 692 -10.25 8.30 22.75
C ASN A 692 -10.74 7.00 23.41
N GLU A 693 -12.01 6.91 23.82
CA GLU A 693 -12.61 5.66 24.31
C GLU A 693 -12.56 4.56 23.24
N TYR A 694 -12.93 4.85 22.01
CA TYR A 694 -12.82 3.89 20.91
C TYR A 694 -11.36 3.49 20.66
N ASN A 695 -10.41 4.43 20.70
CA ASN A 695 -8.99 4.14 20.58
C ASN A 695 -8.48 3.25 21.73
N ILE A 696 -8.97 3.44 22.97
CA ILE A 696 -8.68 2.60 24.14
C ILE A 696 -9.14 1.15 23.89
N LEU A 697 -10.36 0.97 23.39
CA LEU A 697 -10.91 -0.35 23.09
C LEU A 697 -10.12 -1.07 22.01
N GLU A 698 -9.85 -0.39 20.89
CA GLU A 698 -9.05 -0.95 19.80
C GLU A 698 -7.62 -1.28 20.23
N TYR A 699 -6.99 -0.40 21.01
CA TYR A 699 -5.65 -0.66 21.57
C TYR A 699 -5.64 -1.92 22.45
N ASN A 700 -6.68 -2.13 23.26
CA ASN A 700 -6.83 -3.34 24.07
C ASN A 700 -7.03 -4.57 23.18
N ASP A 701 -7.88 -4.50 22.17
CA ASP A 701 -8.10 -5.61 21.25
C ASP A 701 -6.82 -6.03 20.53
N ILE A 702 -6.01 -5.09 20.05
CA ILE A 702 -4.80 -5.38 19.28
C ILE A 702 -3.62 -5.76 20.18
N LEU A 703 -3.40 -5.03 21.27
CA LEU A 703 -2.17 -5.08 22.08
C LEU A 703 -2.39 -5.53 23.54
N GLY A 704 -3.63 -5.71 23.98
CA GLY A 704 -3.97 -6.13 25.34
C GLY A 704 -3.43 -7.51 25.72
N GLY A 705 -3.21 -8.40 24.77
CA GLY A 705 -2.68 -9.74 25.02
C GLY A 705 -3.55 -10.53 26.02
N SER A 706 -3.00 -10.90 27.18
CA SER A 706 -3.76 -11.59 28.24
C SER A 706 -4.71 -10.68 29.04
N SER A 707 -4.63 -9.37 28.83
CA SER A 707 -5.51 -8.36 29.45
C SER A 707 -6.60 -7.87 28.49
N ARG A 708 -6.80 -8.57 27.37
CA ARG A 708 -7.88 -8.30 26.44
C ARG A 708 -9.21 -8.66 27.09
N ASP A 709 -10.20 -7.77 27.01
CA ASP A 709 -11.55 -8.02 27.49
C ASP A 709 -12.31 -8.90 26.50
N LEU A 710 -12.24 -10.20 26.71
CA LEU A 710 -12.83 -11.18 25.77
C LEU A 710 -14.35 -11.26 25.89
N GLU A 711 -14.94 -11.03 27.08
CA GLU A 711 -16.39 -11.04 27.26
C GLU A 711 -17.07 -9.92 26.46
N PHE A 712 -16.36 -8.82 26.29
CA PHE A 712 -16.83 -7.68 25.51
C PHE A 712 -16.56 -7.83 24.00
N LEU A 713 -15.36 -8.30 23.63
CA LEU A 713 -14.91 -8.39 22.23
C LEU A 713 -15.40 -9.62 21.49
N ALA A 714 -15.62 -10.74 22.19
CA ALA A 714 -16.11 -11.99 21.65
C ALA A 714 -16.51 -12.93 22.77
N ASP A 715 -17.52 -13.77 22.55
CA ASP A 715 -17.93 -14.76 23.55
C ASP A 715 -16.83 -15.78 23.87
N VAL A 716 -16.00 -16.13 22.92
CA VAL A 716 -14.78 -16.96 23.09
C VAL A 716 -13.79 -16.69 21.94
N LEU A 717 -12.49 -16.67 22.22
CA LEU A 717 -11.48 -16.67 21.15
C LEU A 717 -11.46 -18.02 20.42
N PRO A 718 -11.28 -18.03 19.10
CA PRO A 718 -11.05 -19.28 18.36
C PRO A 718 -9.83 -20.00 18.95
N GLU A 719 -9.94 -21.32 19.19
CA GLU A 719 -8.81 -22.11 19.68
C GLU A 719 -7.63 -22.00 18.70
N ALA A 720 -6.42 -21.77 19.25
CA ALA A 720 -5.21 -21.74 18.47
C ALA A 720 -4.98 -23.15 17.89
N GLY A 721 -5.24 -23.34 16.59
CA GLY A 721 -4.98 -24.56 15.85
C GLY A 721 -3.51 -24.80 15.59
#